data_24776794727c35a2804b0691f0997f21
#
_entry.id   24776794727c35a2804b0691f0997f21
#
_cell.length_a   1.000
_cell.length_b   1.000
_cell.length_c   1.000
_cell.angle_alpha   90.00
_cell.angle_beta   90.00
_cell.angle_gamma   90.00
#
_symmetry.space_group_name_H-M   'P 1'
#
loop_
_entity.id
_entity.type
_entity.pdbx_description
1 polymer ?
#
loop_
_entity_poly.entity_id
_entity_poly.type
_entity_poly.pdbx_seq_one_letter_code
_entity_poly.pdbx_strand_id
1 'polypeptide(L)'
;LANEVTVLREGAFKTIPARELVPGDVIKLRLGNVVPADVQLLDGDYLSIDQAALTGESLPVTKKTGEAAYANTIVKQGEMLAVVVNTGSSTNFHTVVALVAKASLEEQSHFQKMVVRIGDFLIVLTVVLVVVILMVALFRHEPFLDIARFALVLTVAAIPVALPAVLSVTLAVGAMNLARRQAIVSRLTAIEELAGVDVFCSDKTGTLTKNEMSVAEPVAFEGHDERELFLLAALASRPENRDPIELPILEYADKHFPDLDLRSYRQIAFTPFDPVRKRTEARVERKDERFVASKGAAQVLLGLTEVADEKAQKIRKTIDALAAKGYRTLAVGRGGGDDVPLELVGLIPLYDPPRDDSEQVIKEMRDHGVDVKMVTGDNAAIAREIGRILGLKQNTMTSEQLTGRSSNELLQLATALSAAIYRRLKPEISAKDARRFADEVMSELRATYDTSMLEREFVHTHESAIVEMIESVNIFAEVVPEDKYRIVDTLQKGGHIVAMTGDGVNDAPALKKADCGIAVSNATDAARAAADIVLTATGLDVINEAVKQARITFERMKSYAIYRIAETVRVILFMTASIVLFNFYPVTALMIILLALLNDIPILTIAYDRTKVQKRPVRWNMSELLTVSTMLGTIGVVASFGLFYILVEMMKLPEGVIQSLIFLKLVVAGHATIFLTRTDDWFWKRPFPSTLLLHASFWSAALATLIVVYGFLVTAVGWQAAMSVWAYALAWVVLNDMVKVWTLRRLRARHATMAAGH
;
A
#
# COMPACT_ATOMS: atom_id res chain seq x y z
N LEU A 1 16.09 -22.38 3.35
CA LEU A 1 17.56 -22.27 3.49
C LEU A 1 18.17 -23.65 3.38
N ALA A 2 19.30 -23.77 2.64
CA ALA A 2 20.06 -25.03 2.57
C ALA A 2 20.58 -25.39 3.97
N ASN A 3 20.25 -26.58 4.47
CA ASN A 3 20.71 -27.03 5.75
C ASN A 3 22.14 -27.63 5.67
N GLU A 4 22.45 -28.29 4.57
CA GLU A 4 23.73 -28.95 4.30
C GLU A 4 24.23 -28.66 2.89
N VAL A 5 25.54 -28.69 2.69
CA VAL A 5 26.20 -28.45 1.41
C VAL A 5 27.41 -29.35 1.24
N THR A 6 27.65 -29.80 0.01
CA THR A 6 28.84 -30.58 -0.35
C THR A 6 29.97 -29.63 -0.75
N VAL A 7 31.05 -29.60 0.02
CA VAL A 7 32.22 -28.73 -0.15
C VAL A 7 33.49 -29.56 -0.40
N LEU A 8 34.35 -29.06 -1.27
CA LEU A 8 35.68 -29.64 -1.54
C LEU A 8 36.69 -29.03 -0.57
N ARG A 9 37.13 -29.80 0.43
CA ARG A 9 38.21 -29.39 1.36
C ARG A 9 39.24 -30.51 1.48
N GLU A 10 40.50 -30.15 1.52
CA GLU A 10 41.61 -31.13 1.65
C GLU A 10 41.62 -32.17 0.50
N GLY A 11 41.16 -31.79 -0.71
CA GLY A 11 41.12 -32.66 -1.87
C GLY A 11 39.95 -33.68 -1.88
N ALA A 12 39.04 -33.63 -0.91
CA ALA A 12 37.88 -34.53 -0.83
C ALA A 12 36.59 -33.75 -0.66
N PHE A 13 35.49 -34.27 -1.24
CA PHE A 13 34.16 -33.73 -1.01
C PHE A 13 33.62 -34.17 0.35
N LYS A 14 33.23 -33.20 1.19
CA LYS A 14 32.65 -33.41 2.53
C LYS A 14 31.31 -32.68 2.59
N THR A 15 30.31 -33.25 3.26
CA THR A 15 29.05 -32.56 3.54
C THR A 15 29.16 -31.85 4.88
N ILE A 16 28.89 -30.53 4.87
CA ILE A 16 28.94 -29.67 6.06
C ILE A 16 27.63 -28.87 6.18
N PRO A 17 27.30 -28.39 7.39
CA PRO A 17 26.23 -27.42 7.55
C PRO A 17 26.50 -26.13 6.76
N ALA A 18 25.50 -25.59 6.05
CA ALA A 18 25.66 -24.40 5.21
C ALA A 18 26.19 -23.16 5.98
N ARG A 19 25.91 -23.10 7.29
CA ARG A 19 26.42 -22.02 8.17
C ARG A 19 27.95 -22.02 8.37
N GLU A 20 28.63 -23.10 7.99
CA GLU A 20 30.09 -23.25 8.11
C GLU A 20 30.83 -22.93 6.81
N LEU A 21 30.10 -22.47 5.78
CA LEU A 21 30.69 -22.01 4.53
C LEU A 21 31.43 -20.69 4.73
N VAL A 22 32.56 -20.59 4.07
CA VAL A 22 33.38 -19.37 4.03
C VAL A 22 33.67 -18.99 2.57
N PRO A 23 33.91 -17.71 2.28
CA PRO A 23 34.40 -17.29 0.96
C PRO A 23 35.68 -18.04 0.56
N GLY A 24 35.69 -18.52 -0.69
CA GLY A 24 36.77 -19.37 -1.21
C GLY A 24 36.47 -20.88 -1.16
N ASP A 25 35.46 -21.32 -0.42
CA ASP A 25 35.06 -22.75 -0.48
C ASP A 25 34.55 -23.11 -1.88
N VAL A 26 34.96 -24.27 -2.39
CA VAL A 26 34.42 -24.83 -3.62
C VAL A 26 33.30 -25.81 -3.29
N ILE A 27 32.10 -25.52 -3.76
CA ILE A 27 30.90 -26.34 -3.50
C ILE A 27 30.40 -27.00 -4.78
N LYS A 28 29.65 -28.07 -4.61
CA LYS A 28 28.97 -28.80 -5.68
C LYS A 28 27.49 -28.52 -5.65
N LEU A 29 26.96 -27.95 -6.73
CA LEU A 29 25.54 -27.64 -6.92
C LEU A 29 24.91 -28.66 -7.85
N ARG A 30 23.76 -29.23 -7.47
CA ARG A 30 23.01 -30.24 -8.21
C ARG A 30 21.53 -29.94 -8.25
N LEU A 31 20.83 -30.61 -9.16
CA LEU A 31 19.35 -30.56 -9.23
C LEU A 31 18.73 -30.69 -7.83
N GLY A 32 17.81 -29.78 -7.52
CA GLY A 32 17.08 -29.71 -6.23
C GLY A 32 17.83 -29.00 -5.11
N ASN A 33 19.12 -28.65 -5.28
CA ASN A 33 19.84 -27.91 -4.25
C ASN A 33 19.34 -26.44 -4.17
N VAL A 34 19.21 -25.95 -2.95
CA VAL A 34 19.15 -24.51 -2.68
C VAL A 34 20.58 -24.00 -2.61
N VAL A 35 20.89 -22.96 -3.40
CA VAL A 35 22.21 -22.32 -3.40
C VAL A 35 22.44 -21.67 -2.03
N PRO A 36 23.48 -22.11 -1.27
CA PRO A 36 23.62 -21.74 0.16
C PRO A 36 24.25 -20.37 0.40
N ALA A 37 24.95 -19.83 -0.59
CA ALA A 37 25.71 -18.57 -0.54
C ALA A 37 25.79 -17.96 -1.94
N ASP A 38 26.24 -16.71 -2.09
CA ASP A 38 26.52 -16.18 -3.42
C ASP A 38 27.80 -16.83 -3.94
N VAL A 39 27.72 -17.42 -5.14
CA VAL A 39 28.78 -18.22 -5.74
C VAL A 39 29.04 -17.82 -7.17
N GLN A 40 30.27 -18.07 -7.63
CA GLN A 40 30.65 -17.99 -9.03
C GLN A 40 30.83 -19.40 -9.58
N LEU A 41 30.20 -19.72 -10.69
CA LEU A 41 30.24 -21.02 -11.33
C LEU A 41 31.62 -21.26 -11.96
N LEU A 42 32.26 -22.39 -11.63
CA LEU A 42 33.63 -22.69 -12.04
C LEU A 42 33.71 -23.69 -13.18
N ASP A 43 33.05 -24.85 -13.05
CA ASP A 43 33.19 -25.98 -13.96
C ASP A 43 31.86 -26.76 -14.06
N GLY A 44 31.52 -27.15 -15.28
CA GLY A 44 30.31 -27.85 -15.68
C GLY A 44 29.72 -27.26 -16.94
N ASP A 45 28.70 -27.94 -17.53
CA ASP A 45 28.09 -27.52 -18.79
C ASP A 45 27.19 -26.30 -18.61
N TYR A 46 26.21 -26.39 -17.71
CA TYR A 46 25.28 -25.31 -17.34
C TYR A 46 24.53 -25.63 -16.05
N LEU A 47 23.95 -24.59 -15.46
CA LEU A 47 23.05 -24.70 -14.34
C LEU A 47 21.77 -23.92 -14.64
N SER A 48 20.62 -24.57 -14.63
CA SER A 48 19.34 -23.89 -14.72
C SER A 48 18.85 -23.60 -13.31
N ILE A 49 18.72 -22.33 -12.98
CA ILE A 49 18.44 -21.86 -11.63
C ILE A 49 17.11 -21.09 -11.60
N ASP A 50 16.23 -21.50 -10.73
CA ASP A 50 15.04 -20.73 -10.37
C ASP A 50 15.44 -19.58 -9.44
N GLN A 51 15.39 -18.37 -9.98
CA GLN A 51 15.71 -17.13 -9.28
C GLN A 51 14.44 -16.35 -8.90
N ALA A 52 13.25 -16.96 -8.98
CA ALA A 52 12.00 -16.28 -8.67
C ALA A 52 12.00 -15.60 -7.29
N ALA A 53 12.70 -16.20 -6.32
CA ALA A 53 12.90 -15.61 -5.00
C ALA A 53 13.75 -14.33 -4.99
N LEU A 54 14.49 -14.01 -6.05
CA LEU A 54 15.35 -12.84 -6.16
C LEU A 54 14.95 -11.87 -7.28
N THR A 55 14.40 -12.36 -8.38
CA THR A 55 14.08 -11.54 -9.56
C THR A 55 12.57 -11.40 -9.79
N GLY A 56 11.74 -12.19 -9.11
CA GLY A 56 10.29 -12.26 -9.34
C GLY A 56 9.91 -12.97 -10.64
N GLU A 57 10.89 -13.34 -11.47
CA GLU A 57 10.61 -14.04 -12.72
C GLU A 57 10.46 -15.54 -12.48
N SER A 58 9.31 -16.10 -12.84
CA SER A 58 8.97 -17.50 -12.63
C SER A 58 9.70 -18.49 -13.54
N LEU A 59 10.45 -18.02 -14.54
CA LEU A 59 11.19 -18.89 -15.45
C LEU A 59 12.63 -19.08 -15.00
N PRO A 60 13.13 -20.33 -14.94
CA PRO A 60 14.50 -20.60 -14.58
C PRO A 60 15.48 -19.96 -15.58
N VAL A 61 16.56 -19.37 -15.05
CA VAL A 61 17.63 -18.76 -15.83
C VAL A 61 18.79 -19.75 -15.98
N THR A 62 19.26 -19.90 -17.21
CA THR A 62 20.43 -20.75 -17.47
C THR A 62 21.71 -19.97 -17.22
N LYS A 63 22.57 -20.52 -16.37
CA LYS A 63 23.89 -19.98 -16.00
C LYS A 63 25.00 -20.89 -16.51
N LYS A 64 26.10 -20.26 -16.93
CA LYS A 64 27.30 -20.91 -17.43
C LYS A 64 28.52 -20.63 -16.54
N THR A 65 29.60 -21.31 -16.84
CA THR A 65 30.92 -21.06 -16.19
C THR A 65 31.28 -19.58 -16.21
N GLY A 66 31.72 -19.05 -15.06
CA GLY A 66 32.07 -17.65 -14.86
C GLY A 66 30.88 -16.75 -14.45
N GLU A 67 29.62 -17.22 -14.53
CA GLU A 67 28.47 -16.44 -14.09
C GLU A 67 28.17 -16.66 -12.59
N ALA A 68 27.50 -15.67 -11.98
CA ALA A 68 27.12 -15.73 -10.58
C ALA A 68 25.78 -16.45 -10.38
N ALA A 69 25.70 -17.26 -9.31
CA ALA A 69 24.47 -17.79 -8.76
C ALA A 69 24.32 -17.30 -7.31
N TYR A 70 23.11 -16.88 -6.95
CA TYR A 70 22.86 -16.18 -5.69
C TYR A 70 22.25 -17.07 -4.63
N ALA A 71 22.52 -16.75 -3.39
CA ALA A 71 21.95 -17.42 -2.22
C ALA A 71 20.42 -17.50 -2.30
N ASN A 72 19.86 -18.63 -1.79
CA ASN A 72 18.43 -18.89 -1.70
C ASN A 72 17.70 -19.08 -3.07
N THR A 73 18.43 -19.30 -4.16
CA THR A 73 17.89 -19.75 -5.45
C THR A 73 17.92 -21.27 -5.54
N ILE A 74 17.09 -21.87 -6.41
CA ILE A 74 16.92 -23.33 -6.50
C ILE A 74 17.43 -23.83 -7.84
N VAL A 75 18.31 -24.83 -7.81
CA VAL A 75 18.79 -25.51 -9.01
C VAL A 75 17.70 -26.42 -9.58
N LYS A 76 17.22 -26.12 -10.78
CA LYS A 76 16.18 -26.89 -11.50
C LYS A 76 16.74 -27.91 -12.48
N GLN A 77 17.96 -27.68 -13.01
CA GLN A 77 18.66 -28.62 -13.91
C GLN A 77 20.17 -28.39 -13.86
N GLY A 78 20.93 -29.44 -14.18
CA GLY A 78 22.37 -29.40 -14.29
C GLY A 78 23.12 -29.72 -12.98
N GLU A 79 24.43 -29.78 -13.12
CA GLU A 79 25.39 -29.98 -12.02
C GLU A 79 26.64 -29.16 -12.34
N MET A 80 27.11 -28.32 -11.39
CA MET A 80 28.32 -27.52 -11.56
C MET A 80 29.07 -27.39 -10.23
N LEU A 81 30.39 -27.15 -10.37
CA LEU A 81 31.23 -26.68 -9.27
C LEU A 81 31.16 -25.16 -9.21
N ALA A 82 31.13 -24.62 -8.00
CA ALA A 82 31.05 -23.19 -7.79
C ALA A 82 31.93 -22.77 -6.61
N VAL A 83 32.56 -21.61 -6.69
CA VAL A 83 33.31 -21.01 -5.57
C VAL A 83 32.41 -20.05 -4.83
N VAL A 84 32.43 -20.13 -3.51
CA VAL A 84 31.70 -19.21 -2.62
C VAL A 84 32.38 -17.85 -2.64
N VAL A 85 31.63 -16.80 -2.97
CA VAL A 85 32.08 -15.41 -3.02
C VAL A 85 31.66 -14.65 -1.79
N ASN A 86 30.34 -14.66 -1.48
CA ASN A 86 29.79 -13.96 -0.34
C ASN A 86 28.96 -14.91 0.53
N THR A 87 29.03 -14.74 1.86
CA THR A 87 28.28 -15.53 2.84
C THR A 87 27.54 -14.63 3.82
N GLY A 88 26.50 -15.15 4.46
CA GLY A 88 25.77 -14.48 5.54
C GLY A 88 25.24 -13.08 5.18
N SER A 89 25.66 -12.07 5.93
CA SER A 89 25.23 -10.68 5.75
C SER A 89 25.74 -10.00 4.48
N SER A 90 26.71 -10.59 3.81
CA SER A 90 27.29 -10.05 2.55
C SER A 90 26.61 -10.62 1.31
N THR A 91 25.65 -11.54 1.44
CA THR A 91 24.92 -12.10 0.30
C THR A 91 23.90 -11.12 -0.27
N ASN A 92 23.62 -11.24 -1.55
CA ASN A 92 22.61 -10.43 -2.24
C ASN A 92 21.22 -10.59 -1.58
N PHE A 93 20.88 -11.81 -1.20
CA PHE A 93 19.63 -12.08 -0.46
C PHE A 93 19.56 -11.35 0.90
N HIS A 94 20.69 -11.20 1.60
CA HIS A 94 20.71 -10.49 2.88
C HIS A 94 20.43 -8.98 2.73
N THR A 95 20.80 -8.39 1.60
CA THR A 95 20.47 -6.98 1.29
C THR A 95 18.95 -6.78 1.34
N VAL A 96 18.17 -7.69 0.76
CA VAL A 96 16.71 -7.69 0.83
C VAL A 96 16.21 -7.80 2.28
N VAL A 97 16.78 -8.73 3.05
CA VAL A 97 16.44 -8.93 4.46
C VAL A 97 16.77 -7.69 5.31
N ALA A 98 17.92 -7.05 5.05
CA ALA A 98 18.33 -5.82 5.74
C ALA A 98 17.40 -4.64 5.45
N LEU A 99 16.90 -4.51 4.22
CA LEU A 99 15.91 -3.49 3.86
C LEU A 99 14.56 -3.71 4.58
N VAL A 100 14.11 -4.95 4.69
CA VAL A 100 12.90 -5.28 5.48
C VAL A 100 13.10 -4.94 6.96
N ALA A 101 14.26 -5.28 7.53
CA ALA A 101 14.58 -4.96 8.93
C ALA A 101 14.63 -3.43 9.15
N LYS A 102 15.24 -2.67 8.24
CA LYS A 102 15.28 -1.21 8.29
C LYS A 102 13.89 -0.60 8.24
N ALA A 103 13.03 -1.05 7.31
CA ALA A 103 11.65 -0.58 7.20
C ALA A 103 10.86 -0.81 8.50
N SER A 104 11.08 -1.95 9.17
CA SER A 104 10.41 -2.27 10.44
C SER A 104 10.79 -1.36 11.60
N LEU A 105 11.98 -0.76 11.59
CA LEU A 105 12.43 0.16 12.65
C LEU A 105 11.84 1.58 12.50
N GLU A 106 11.41 1.96 11.30
CA GLU A 106 10.89 3.31 10.99
C GLU A 106 9.37 3.44 11.22
N GLU A 107 8.67 2.38 11.61
CA GLU A 107 7.21 2.35 11.76
C GLU A 107 6.71 3.11 12.99
N GLN A 108 6.27 4.36 12.80
CA GLN A 108 5.35 5.06 13.71
C GLN A 108 4.06 5.41 12.94
N SER A 109 2.97 4.73 13.27
CA SER A 109 1.64 4.98 12.67
C SER A 109 1.19 6.44 12.91
N HIS A 110 0.60 7.05 11.88
CA HIS A 110 -0.06 8.36 11.97
C HIS A 110 -1.14 8.37 13.06
N PHE A 111 -1.82 7.25 13.24
CA PHE A 111 -2.81 7.04 14.29
C PHE A 111 -2.24 7.23 15.71
N GLN A 112 -1.12 6.60 16.02
CA GLN A 112 -0.49 6.74 17.33
C GLN A 112 -0.11 8.19 17.63
N LYS A 113 0.47 8.87 16.63
CA LYS A 113 0.81 10.30 16.74
C LYS A 113 -0.42 11.17 16.98
N MET A 114 -1.54 10.84 16.36
CA MET A 114 -2.81 11.55 16.54
C MET A 114 -3.38 11.35 17.95
N VAL A 115 -3.44 10.12 18.43
CA VAL A 115 -3.96 9.80 19.78
C VAL A 115 -3.14 10.51 20.86
N VAL A 116 -1.81 10.51 20.72
CA VAL A 116 -0.90 11.23 21.65
C VAL A 116 -1.19 12.74 21.63
N ARG A 117 -1.30 13.36 20.44
CA ARG A 117 -1.60 14.80 20.34
C ARG A 117 -2.94 15.20 20.95
N ILE A 118 -3.97 14.37 20.78
CA ILE A 118 -5.27 14.60 21.45
C ILE A 118 -5.09 14.50 22.96
N GLY A 119 -4.38 13.49 23.44
CA GLY A 119 -4.06 13.30 24.85
C GLY A 119 -3.33 14.52 25.42
N ASP A 120 -2.27 14.99 24.78
CA ASP A 120 -1.49 16.14 25.18
C ASP A 120 -2.36 17.41 25.28
N PHE A 121 -3.21 17.66 24.27
CA PHE A 121 -4.14 18.78 24.29
C PHE A 121 -5.08 18.74 25.50
N LEU A 122 -5.68 17.60 25.79
CA LEU A 122 -6.61 17.44 26.91
C LEU A 122 -5.88 17.51 28.26
N ILE A 123 -4.69 16.97 28.37
CA ILE A 123 -3.85 17.05 29.57
C ILE A 123 -3.49 18.50 29.88
N VAL A 124 -2.96 19.23 28.87
CA VAL A 124 -2.59 20.64 29.04
C VAL A 124 -3.80 21.48 29.47
N LEU A 125 -4.95 21.31 28.80
CA LEU A 125 -6.18 21.99 29.14
C LEU A 125 -6.59 21.70 30.59
N THR A 126 -6.53 20.44 31.00
CA THR A 126 -6.91 20.01 32.36
C THR A 126 -5.98 20.59 33.43
N VAL A 127 -4.67 20.52 33.21
CA VAL A 127 -3.67 21.08 34.17
C VAL A 127 -3.91 22.57 34.35
N VAL A 128 -4.11 23.32 33.25
CA VAL A 128 -4.39 24.77 33.35
C VAL A 128 -5.65 25.04 34.18
N LEU A 129 -6.72 24.29 33.95
CA LEU A 129 -7.98 24.49 34.67
C LEU A 129 -7.89 24.06 36.13
N VAL A 130 -7.18 22.99 36.47
CA VAL A 130 -6.91 22.56 37.84
C VAL A 130 -6.12 23.62 38.58
N VAL A 131 -5.11 24.21 37.93
CA VAL A 131 -4.32 25.31 38.51
C VAL A 131 -5.21 26.54 38.78
N VAL A 132 -6.10 26.89 37.87
CA VAL A 132 -7.08 28.00 38.08
C VAL A 132 -7.99 27.71 39.26
N ILE A 133 -8.55 26.52 39.37
CA ILE A 133 -9.39 26.12 40.49
C ILE A 133 -8.61 26.19 41.80
N LEU A 134 -7.40 25.65 41.82
CA LEU A 134 -6.53 25.68 43.00
C LEU A 134 -6.24 27.12 43.46
N MET A 135 -5.91 28.03 42.54
CA MET A 135 -5.69 29.43 42.86
C MET A 135 -6.92 30.12 43.46
N VAL A 136 -8.10 29.87 42.83
CA VAL A 136 -9.36 30.46 43.33
C VAL A 136 -9.75 29.88 44.71
N ALA A 137 -9.59 28.61 44.93
CA ALA A 137 -9.91 27.94 46.18
C ALA A 137 -8.97 28.37 47.32
N LEU A 138 -7.66 28.53 47.02
CA LEU A 138 -6.69 29.11 47.98
C LEU A 138 -7.06 30.54 48.34
N PHE A 139 -7.49 31.34 47.38
CA PHE A 139 -7.93 32.72 47.63
C PHE A 139 -9.21 32.79 48.49
N ARG A 140 -10.10 31.79 48.36
CA ARG A 140 -11.35 31.64 49.15
C ARG A 140 -11.16 30.97 50.51
N HIS A 141 -9.96 30.49 50.83
CA HIS A 141 -9.65 29.75 52.07
C HIS A 141 -10.47 28.46 52.23
N GLU A 142 -10.79 27.78 51.13
CA GLU A 142 -11.54 26.51 51.18
C GLU A 142 -10.73 25.37 51.79
N PRO A 143 -11.37 24.34 52.40
CA PRO A 143 -10.68 23.19 52.93
C PRO A 143 -9.89 22.44 51.84
N PHE A 144 -8.60 22.20 52.06
CA PHE A 144 -7.70 21.55 51.09
C PHE A 144 -8.25 20.20 50.61
N LEU A 145 -8.91 19.44 51.50
CA LEU A 145 -9.42 18.12 51.18
C LEU A 145 -10.52 18.15 50.09
N ASP A 146 -11.39 19.17 50.13
CA ASP A 146 -12.47 19.32 49.17
C ASP A 146 -11.93 19.76 47.79
N ILE A 147 -10.94 20.66 47.82
CA ILE A 147 -10.22 21.06 46.60
C ILE A 147 -9.51 19.87 45.95
N ALA A 148 -8.80 19.06 46.74
CA ALA A 148 -8.08 17.89 46.27
C ALA A 148 -9.03 16.82 45.67
N ARG A 149 -10.15 16.56 46.34
CA ARG A 149 -11.19 15.67 45.83
C ARG A 149 -11.72 16.12 44.49
N PHE A 150 -12.00 17.41 44.37
CA PHE A 150 -12.55 17.94 43.12
C PHE A 150 -11.53 17.97 42.00
N ALA A 151 -10.30 18.37 42.26
CA ALA A 151 -9.21 18.33 41.29
C ALA A 151 -8.99 16.88 40.75
N LEU A 152 -9.10 15.89 41.66
CA LEU A 152 -9.02 14.46 41.27
C LEU A 152 -10.19 14.09 40.35
N VAL A 153 -11.42 14.45 40.72
CA VAL A 153 -12.62 14.17 39.90
C VAL A 153 -12.53 14.80 38.52
N LEU A 154 -12.09 16.07 38.45
CA LEU A 154 -11.89 16.77 37.20
C LEU A 154 -10.82 16.13 36.33
N THR A 155 -9.69 15.71 36.94
CA THR A 155 -8.61 15.01 36.24
C THR A 155 -9.10 13.69 35.69
N VAL A 156 -9.85 12.90 36.46
CA VAL A 156 -10.42 11.61 35.98
C VAL A 156 -11.41 11.84 34.84
N ALA A 157 -12.26 12.87 34.94
CA ALA A 157 -13.23 13.22 33.87
C ALA A 157 -12.54 13.67 32.57
N ALA A 158 -11.34 14.22 32.67
CA ALA A 158 -10.55 14.71 31.55
C ALA A 158 -9.85 13.60 30.75
N ILE A 159 -9.53 12.50 31.39
CA ILE A 159 -8.80 11.39 30.74
C ILE A 159 -9.78 10.67 29.79
N PRO A 160 -9.49 10.63 28.48
CA PRO A 160 -10.35 9.95 27.50
C PRO A 160 -10.12 8.43 27.52
N VAL A 161 -10.41 7.76 28.65
CA VAL A 161 -10.14 6.32 28.88
C VAL A 161 -10.76 5.44 27.77
N ALA A 162 -11.93 5.78 27.27
CA ALA A 162 -12.61 5.04 26.23
C ALA A 162 -12.01 5.26 24.82
N LEU A 163 -11.18 6.29 24.62
CA LEU A 163 -10.68 6.63 23.26
C LEU A 163 -9.92 5.48 22.60
N PRO A 164 -8.89 4.87 23.20
CA PRO A 164 -8.19 3.75 22.58
C PRO A 164 -9.10 2.54 22.33
N ALA A 165 -10.00 2.25 23.29
CA ALA A 165 -10.91 1.11 23.19
C ALA A 165 -11.91 1.25 22.03
N VAL A 166 -12.58 2.39 21.90
CA VAL A 166 -13.54 2.64 20.81
C VAL A 166 -12.87 2.64 19.44
N LEU A 167 -11.68 3.25 19.36
CA LEU A 167 -10.90 3.25 18.11
C LEU A 167 -10.47 1.82 17.73
N SER A 168 -10.00 1.02 18.69
CA SER A 168 -9.63 -0.38 18.46
C SER A 168 -10.84 -1.22 18.02
N VAL A 169 -11.99 -1.04 18.64
CA VAL A 169 -13.25 -1.72 18.23
C VAL A 169 -13.64 -1.29 16.82
N THR A 170 -13.53 -0.01 16.48
CA THR A 170 -13.86 0.51 15.15
C THR A 170 -12.95 -0.08 14.08
N LEU A 171 -11.64 -0.16 14.36
CA LEU A 171 -10.67 -0.81 13.48
C LEU A 171 -10.94 -2.32 13.36
N ALA A 172 -11.26 -3.01 14.46
CA ALA A 172 -11.60 -4.44 14.44
C ALA A 172 -12.85 -4.73 13.59
N VAL A 173 -13.90 -3.89 13.71
CA VAL A 173 -15.09 -3.97 12.85
C VAL A 173 -14.73 -3.67 11.39
N GLY A 174 -13.84 -2.70 11.15
CA GLY A 174 -13.27 -2.41 9.83
C GLY A 174 -12.56 -3.62 9.24
N ALA A 175 -11.67 -4.25 10.01
CA ALA A 175 -10.96 -5.48 9.61
C ALA A 175 -11.91 -6.63 9.31
N MET A 176 -12.96 -6.83 10.12
CA MET A 176 -13.98 -7.85 9.86
C MET A 176 -14.74 -7.57 8.54
N ASN A 177 -15.05 -6.32 8.24
CA ASN A 177 -15.69 -5.95 6.98
C ASN A 177 -14.77 -6.15 5.78
N LEU A 178 -13.47 -5.86 5.93
CA LEU A 178 -12.44 -6.14 4.92
C LEU A 178 -12.27 -7.64 4.69
N ALA A 179 -12.23 -8.44 5.75
CA ALA A 179 -12.13 -9.91 5.64
C ALA A 179 -13.35 -10.50 4.88
N ARG A 180 -14.55 -9.98 5.09
CA ARG A 180 -15.75 -10.36 4.31
C ARG A 180 -15.63 -9.99 2.83
N ARG A 181 -14.78 -9.04 2.49
CA ARG A 181 -14.43 -8.60 1.14
C ARG A 181 -13.12 -9.21 0.65
N GLN A 182 -12.70 -10.33 1.27
CA GLN A 182 -11.52 -11.10 0.86
C GLN A 182 -10.19 -10.37 1.04
N ALA A 183 -10.12 -9.40 1.96
CA ALA A 183 -8.91 -8.70 2.35
C ALA A 183 -8.66 -8.92 3.86
N ILE A 184 -7.71 -9.78 4.21
CA ILE A 184 -7.34 -10.10 5.59
C ILE A 184 -6.33 -9.06 6.08
N VAL A 185 -6.63 -8.42 7.20
CA VAL A 185 -5.78 -7.37 7.80
C VAL A 185 -4.87 -8.01 8.85
N SER A 186 -3.56 -7.90 8.65
CA SER A 186 -2.53 -8.35 9.59
C SER A 186 -2.22 -7.28 10.65
N ARG A 187 -2.29 -6.00 10.27
CA ARG A 187 -2.04 -4.85 11.15
C ARG A 187 -3.24 -3.89 11.09
N LEU A 188 -3.95 -3.72 12.21
CA LEU A 188 -5.19 -2.92 12.25
C LEU A 188 -4.99 -1.46 11.83
N THR A 189 -3.85 -0.86 12.12
CA THR A 189 -3.51 0.52 11.75
C THR A 189 -3.40 0.71 10.23
N ALA A 190 -3.13 -0.34 9.47
CA ALA A 190 -3.10 -0.28 8.02
C ALA A 190 -4.46 0.13 7.39
N ILE A 191 -5.58 -0.09 8.12
CA ILE A 191 -6.91 0.37 7.66
C ILE A 191 -6.95 1.91 7.60
N GLU A 192 -6.33 2.57 8.56
CA GLU A 192 -6.26 4.02 8.57
C GLU A 192 -5.36 4.54 7.44
N GLU A 193 -4.17 3.95 7.30
CA GLU A 193 -3.23 4.32 6.23
C GLU A 193 -3.89 4.10 4.85
N LEU A 194 -4.55 2.96 4.65
CA LEU A 194 -5.27 2.66 3.40
C LEU A 194 -6.36 3.69 3.08
N ALA A 195 -7.02 4.27 4.08
CA ALA A 195 -8.00 5.32 3.88
C ALA A 195 -7.38 6.61 3.31
N GLY A 196 -6.14 6.87 3.68
CA GLY A 196 -5.34 8.03 3.28
C GLY A 196 -4.56 7.85 1.99
N VAL A 197 -4.50 6.66 1.43
CA VAL A 197 -3.74 6.35 0.21
C VAL A 197 -4.15 7.27 -0.93
N ASP A 198 -3.16 7.98 -1.48
CA ASP A 198 -3.28 8.83 -2.67
C ASP A 198 -2.38 8.36 -3.82
N VAL A 199 -1.39 7.49 -3.54
CA VAL A 199 -0.58 6.80 -4.55
C VAL A 199 -0.64 5.30 -4.33
N PHE A 200 -0.96 4.56 -5.39
CA PHE A 200 -1.01 3.10 -5.40
C PHE A 200 0.03 2.56 -6.37
N CYS A 201 1.10 1.99 -5.84
CA CYS A 201 2.13 1.30 -6.59
C CYS A 201 1.72 -0.17 -6.77
N SER A 202 1.44 -0.57 -7.99
CA SER A 202 1.04 -1.94 -8.31
C SER A 202 2.16 -2.69 -9.01
N ASP A 203 2.51 -3.86 -8.50
CA ASP A 203 3.23 -4.82 -9.31
C ASP A 203 2.39 -5.24 -10.51
N LYS A 204 3.01 -5.55 -11.64
CA LYS A 204 2.31 -5.95 -12.86
C LYS A 204 1.75 -7.36 -12.73
N THR A 205 2.63 -8.32 -12.43
CA THR A 205 2.36 -9.75 -12.54
C THR A 205 1.41 -10.21 -11.42
N GLY A 206 0.36 -10.95 -11.79
CA GLY A 206 -0.60 -11.49 -10.82
C GLY A 206 -1.51 -10.45 -10.17
N THR A 207 -1.24 -9.15 -10.34
CA THR A 207 -2.06 -8.03 -9.83
C THR A 207 -2.83 -7.36 -10.96
N LEU A 208 -2.12 -6.71 -11.89
CA LEU A 208 -2.70 -6.04 -13.06
C LEU A 208 -2.97 -7.02 -14.21
N THR A 209 -2.21 -8.10 -14.27
CA THR A 209 -2.30 -9.16 -15.26
C THR A 209 -2.76 -10.47 -14.64
N LYS A 210 -3.16 -11.42 -15.51
CA LYS A 210 -3.67 -12.73 -15.08
C LYS A 210 -2.57 -13.66 -14.53
N ASN A 211 -1.30 -13.37 -14.79
CA ASN A 211 -0.15 -14.25 -14.56
C ASN A 211 -0.31 -15.60 -15.28
N GLU A 212 -0.94 -15.56 -16.43
CA GLU A 212 -1.18 -16.71 -17.32
C GLU A 212 -0.82 -16.28 -18.73
N MET A 213 0.12 -17.00 -19.35
CA MET A 213 0.50 -16.69 -20.71
C MET A 213 -0.68 -16.95 -21.66
N SER A 214 -0.86 -16.09 -22.63
CA SER A 214 -1.88 -16.21 -23.67
C SER A 214 -1.25 -16.00 -25.04
N VAL A 215 -1.84 -16.63 -26.06
CA VAL A 215 -1.43 -16.45 -27.44
C VAL A 215 -2.01 -15.14 -27.95
N ALA A 216 -1.15 -14.25 -28.48
CA ALA A 216 -1.54 -13.08 -29.24
C ALA A 216 -1.81 -13.46 -30.71
N GLU A 217 -2.00 -12.47 -31.59
CA GLU A 217 -2.26 -12.72 -33.02
C GLU A 217 -1.10 -13.48 -33.67
N PRO A 218 -1.32 -14.74 -34.11
CA PRO A 218 -0.28 -15.57 -34.73
C PRO A 218 0.12 -15.01 -36.09
N VAL A 219 1.33 -15.32 -36.54
CA VAL A 219 1.81 -14.91 -37.85
C VAL A 219 2.23 -16.16 -38.65
N ALA A 220 1.41 -16.62 -39.55
CA ALA A 220 1.79 -17.65 -40.51
C ALA A 220 2.58 -17.03 -41.67
N PHE A 221 3.64 -17.72 -42.14
CA PHE A 221 4.44 -17.26 -43.25
C PHE A 221 3.86 -17.68 -44.60
N GLU A 222 4.29 -17.02 -45.68
CA GLU A 222 3.81 -17.35 -47.05
C GLU A 222 3.92 -18.82 -47.39
N GLY A 223 2.80 -19.42 -47.81
CA GLY A 223 2.69 -20.86 -48.15
C GLY A 223 2.12 -21.71 -47.02
N HIS A 224 1.94 -21.15 -45.83
CA HIS A 224 1.44 -21.84 -44.62
C HIS A 224 0.21 -21.11 -44.06
N ASP A 225 -0.58 -21.82 -43.27
CA ASP A 225 -1.73 -21.28 -42.56
C ASP A 225 -1.60 -21.44 -41.03
N GLU A 226 -2.47 -20.80 -40.30
CA GLU A 226 -2.48 -20.87 -38.83
C GLU A 226 -2.79 -22.30 -38.34
N ARG A 227 -3.59 -23.05 -39.10
CA ARG A 227 -3.94 -24.43 -38.74
C ARG A 227 -2.71 -25.33 -38.75
N GLU A 228 -1.85 -25.21 -39.78
CA GLU A 228 -0.58 -25.95 -39.87
C GLU A 228 0.38 -25.48 -38.78
N LEU A 229 0.45 -24.14 -38.50
CA LEU A 229 1.26 -23.57 -37.46
C LEU A 229 0.95 -24.18 -36.09
N PHE A 230 -0.34 -24.24 -35.71
CA PHE A 230 -0.75 -24.82 -34.43
C PHE A 230 -0.69 -26.34 -34.40
N LEU A 231 -0.89 -27.02 -35.52
CA LEU A 231 -0.68 -28.47 -35.63
C LEU A 231 0.77 -28.81 -35.25
N LEU A 232 1.76 -28.17 -35.89
CA LEU A 232 3.17 -28.44 -35.64
C LEU A 232 3.59 -28.00 -34.23
N ALA A 233 3.07 -26.87 -33.75
CA ALA A 233 3.32 -26.41 -32.39
C ALA A 233 2.78 -27.41 -31.34
N ALA A 234 1.60 -27.95 -31.55
CA ALA A 234 1.00 -28.96 -30.67
C ALA A 234 1.76 -30.30 -30.73
N LEU A 235 2.20 -30.71 -31.93
CA LEU A 235 3.03 -31.91 -32.08
C LEU A 235 4.41 -31.78 -31.43
N ALA A 236 4.94 -30.54 -31.32
CA ALA A 236 6.19 -30.24 -30.64
C ALA A 236 5.97 -29.87 -29.13
N SER A 237 4.81 -30.23 -28.54
CA SER A 237 4.45 -30.00 -27.14
C SER A 237 4.07 -31.31 -26.44
N ARG A 238 4.09 -31.31 -25.11
CA ARG A 238 3.61 -32.40 -24.25
C ARG A 238 2.68 -31.88 -23.16
N PRO A 239 1.38 -32.16 -23.24
CA PRO A 239 0.39 -31.68 -22.23
C PRO A 239 0.71 -32.12 -20.79
N GLU A 240 1.34 -33.31 -20.66
CA GLU A 240 1.66 -33.90 -19.35
C GLU A 240 2.65 -33.07 -18.55
N ASN A 241 3.50 -32.30 -19.23
CA ASN A 241 4.53 -31.42 -18.58
C ASN A 241 3.94 -30.19 -17.92
N ARG A 242 2.71 -29.79 -18.26
CA ARG A 242 2.03 -28.55 -17.79
C ARG A 242 2.93 -27.32 -17.86
N ASP A 243 3.73 -27.23 -18.94
CA ASP A 243 4.64 -26.11 -19.15
C ASP A 243 3.85 -24.80 -19.38
N PRO A 244 4.13 -23.70 -18.67
CA PRO A 244 3.41 -22.43 -18.79
C PRO A 244 3.45 -21.80 -20.18
N ILE A 245 4.41 -22.19 -21.03
CA ILE A 245 4.55 -21.74 -22.42
C ILE A 245 3.78 -22.66 -23.38
N GLU A 246 3.74 -23.96 -23.09
CA GLU A 246 3.08 -24.94 -23.95
C GLU A 246 1.57 -24.99 -23.78
N LEU A 247 1.06 -24.87 -22.53
CA LEU A 247 -0.37 -24.92 -22.24
C LEU A 247 -1.19 -23.90 -23.04
N PRO A 248 -0.83 -22.60 -23.10
CA PRO A 248 -1.59 -21.61 -23.88
C PRO A 248 -1.67 -21.93 -25.38
N ILE A 249 -0.61 -22.53 -25.93
CA ILE A 249 -0.58 -22.94 -27.34
C ILE A 249 -1.57 -24.08 -27.61
N LEU A 250 -1.60 -25.06 -26.70
CA LEU A 250 -2.53 -26.18 -26.79
C LEU A 250 -3.98 -25.75 -26.60
N GLU A 251 -4.24 -24.88 -25.62
CA GLU A 251 -5.56 -24.29 -25.36
C GLU A 251 -6.05 -23.43 -26.54
N TYR A 252 -5.17 -22.66 -27.15
CA TYR A 252 -5.49 -21.89 -28.35
C TYR A 252 -5.84 -22.79 -29.51
N ALA A 253 -5.04 -23.87 -29.71
CA ALA A 253 -5.29 -24.87 -30.76
C ALA A 253 -6.63 -25.56 -30.55
N ASP A 254 -6.96 -26.03 -29.36
CA ASP A 254 -8.23 -26.68 -29.03
C ASP A 254 -9.44 -25.77 -29.25
N LYS A 255 -9.29 -24.48 -28.91
CA LYS A 255 -10.37 -23.50 -29.03
C LYS A 255 -10.65 -23.06 -30.47
N HIS A 256 -9.60 -22.82 -31.27
CA HIS A 256 -9.75 -22.27 -32.62
C HIS A 256 -9.74 -23.33 -33.71
N PHE A 257 -9.16 -24.51 -33.45
CA PHE A 257 -9.05 -25.63 -34.36
C PHE A 257 -9.48 -26.93 -33.69
N PRO A 258 -10.74 -27.08 -33.22
CA PRO A 258 -11.20 -28.23 -32.45
C PRO A 258 -11.18 -29.55 -33.28
N ASP A 259 -11.10 -29.44 -34.59
CA ASP A 259 -10.98 -30.54 -35.54
C ASP A 259 -9.54 -30.88 -35.95
N LEU A 260 -8.55 -30.39 -35.17
CA LEU A 260 -7.14 -30.66 -35.40
C LEU A 260 -6.84 -32.15 -35.12
N ASP A 261 -6.51 -32.88 -36.16
CA ASP A 261 -6.32 -34.35 -36.08
C ASP A 261 -4.91 -34.69 -35.56
N LEU A 262 -4.67 -34.47 -34.26
CA LEU A 262 -3.42 -34.86 -33.62
C LEU A 262 -3.25 -36.38 -33.50
N ARG A 263 -4.36 -37.15 -33.48
CA ARG A 263 -4.33 -38.58 -33.25
C ARG A 263 -3.82 -39.39 -34.46
N SER A 264 -3.88 -38.82 -35.64
CA SER A 264 -3.33 -39.44 -36.85
C SER A 264 -1.79 -39.38 -36.91
N TYR A 265 -1.16 -38.59 -36.02
CA TYR A 265 0.28 -38.40 -35.93
C TYR A 265 0.84 -39.20 -34.76
N ARG A 266 1.83 -40.03 -35.01
CA ARG A 266 2.55 -40.77 -33.99
C ARG A 266 3.85 -40.05 -33.67
N GLN A 267 3.99 -39.56 -32.45
CA GLN A 267 5.26 -39.01 -31.95
C GLN A 267 6.23 -40.16 -31.65
N ILE A 268 7.28 -40.32 -32.46
CA ILE A 268 8.28 -41.40 -32.35
C ILE A 268 9.32 -41.03 -31.27
N ALA A 269 9.76 -39.76 -31.23
CA ALA A 269 10.70 -39.26 -30.27
C ALA A 269 10.37 -37.80 -29.94
N PHE A 270 10.65 -37.41 -28.72
CA PHE A 270 10.47 -36.02 -28.22
C PHE A 270 11.72 -35.56 -27.49
N THR A 271 12.25 -34.43 -27.93
CA THR A 271 13.33 -33.74 -27.25
C THR A 271 12.72 -32.55 -26.48
N PRO A 272 12.71 -32.58 -25.14
CA PRO A 272 12.15 -31.49 -24.35
C PRO A 272 12.97 -30.21 -24.54
N PHE A 273 12.41 -29.09 -24.05
CA PHE A 273 13.08 -27.80 -24.08
C PHE A 273 14.43 -27.88 -23.35
N ASP A 274 15.46 -27.46 -24.04
CA ASP A 274 16.81 -27.34 -23.52
C ASP A 274 17.25 -25.86 -23.57
N PRO A 275 17.70 -25.28 -22.45
CA PRO A 275 18.12 -23.87 -22.40
C PRO A 275 19.26 -23.50 -23.34
N VAL A 276 20.12 -24.47 -23.71
CA VAL A 276 21.22 -24.26 -24.66
C VAL A 276 20.69 -24.26 -26.09
N ARG A 277 19.87 -25.28 -26.43
CA ARG A 277 19.24 -25.42 -27.75
C ARG A 277 18.07 -24.46 -27.95
N LYS A 278 17.45 -24.00 -26.88
CA LYS A 278 16.31 -23.07 -26.84
C LYS A 278 15.13 -23.47 -27.70
N ARG A 279 14.88 -24.78 -27.83
CA ARG A 279 13.79 -25.35 -28.62
C ARG A 279 13.33 -26.71 -28.10
N THR A 280 12.10 -27.10 -28.44
CA THR A 280 11.59 -28.45 -28.37
C THR A 280 11.53 -29.05 -29.75
N GLU A 281 11.71 -30.35 -29.88
CA GLU A 281 11.63 -31.09 -31.14
C GLU A 281 10.82 -32.39 -30.96
N ALA A 282 9.92 -32.68 -31.89
CA ALA A 282 9.21 -33.94 -31.98
C ALA A 282 9.46 -34.57 -33.32
N ARG A 283 9.93 -35.83 -33.34
CA ARG A 283 9.92 -36.67 -34.56
C ARG A 283 8.57 -37.32 -34.67
N VAL A 284 7.91 -37.06 -35.80
CA VAL A 284 6.52 -37.44 -36.02
C VAL A 284 6.41 -38.30 -37.26
N GLU A 285 5.56 -39.32 -37.17
CA GLU A 285 5.22 -40.23 -38.28
C GLU A 285 3.71 -40.20 -38.54
N ARG A 286 3.34 -40.03 -39.81
CA ARG A 286 1.95 -40.15 -40.28
C ARG A 286 1.92 -40.97 -41.57
N LYS A 287 1.31 -42.15 -41.53
CA LYS A 287 1.36 -43.12 -42.67
C LYS A 287 2.82 -43.39 -43.08
N ASP A 288 3.23 -43.00 -44.28
CA ASP A 288 4.59 -43.18 -44.81
C ASP A 288 5.46 -41.90 -44.73
N GLU A 289 4.95 -40.82 -44.14
CA GLU A 289 5.64 -39.54 -44.01
C GLU A 289 6.27 -39.41 -42.62
N ARG A 290 7.57 -39.10 -42.57
CA ARG A 290 8.31 -38.75 -41.32
C ARG A 290 8.85 -37.35 -41.43
N PHE A 291 8.61 -36.56 -40.40
CA PHE A 291 9.14 -35.19 -40.30
C PHE A 291 9.46 -34.82 -38.85
N VAL A 292 10.18 -33.70 -38.69
CA VAL A 292 10.47 -33.11 -37.40
C VAL A 292 9.62 -31.84 -37.22
N ALA A 293 8.80 -31.78 -36.17
CA ALA A 293 8.17 -30.54 -35.72
C ALA A 293 9.06 -29.90 -34.67
N SER A 294 9.43 -28.66 -34.85
CA SER A 294 10.30 -27.90 -33.93
C SER A 294 9.64 -26.58 -33.51
N LYS A 295 9.74 -26.24 -32.23
CA LYS A 295 9.20 -25.02 -31.66
C LYS A 295 10.22 -24.45 -30.69
N GLY A 296 10.52 -23.14 -30.77
CA GLY A 296 11.49 -22.52 -29.87
C GLY A 296 11.74 -21.03 -30.10
N ALA A 297 12.84 -20.52 -29.56
CA ALA A 297 13.20 -19.13 -29.70
C ALA A 297 13.34 -18.74 -31.19
N ALA A 298 12.66 -17.69 -31.61
CA ALA A 298 12.54 -17.33 -33.01
C ALA A 298 13.90 -17.08 -33.69
N GLN A 299 14.84 -16.45 -33.00
CA GLN A 299 16.21 -16.23 -33.52
C GLN A 299 16.98 -17.54 -33.72
N VAL A 300 16.73 -18.54 -32.85
CA VAL A 300 17.42 -19.83 -32.92
C VAL A 300 16.89 -20.65 -34.08
N LEU A 301 15.56 -20.74 -34.23
CA LEU A 301 14.98 -21.48 -35.34
C LEU A 301 15.32 -20.86 -36.70
N LEU A 302 15.31 -19.52 -36.78
CA LEU A 302 15.72 -18.79 -37.98
C LEU A 302 17.15 -19.10 -38.37
N GLY A 303 18.06 -19.28 -37.40
CA GLY A 303 19.46 -19.66 -37.66
C GLY A 303 19.65 -21.10 -38.15
N LEU A 304 18.61 -21.96 -38.05
CA LEU A 304 18.62 -23.35 -38.52
C LEU A 304 17.97 -23.53 -39.93
N THR A 305 17.55 -22.43 -40.54
CA THR A 305 16.88 -22.44 -41.85
C THR A 305 17.83 -21.97 -42.96
N GLU A 306 17.71 -22.50 -44.12
CA GLU A 306 18.38 -22.04 -45.34
C GLU A 306 17.48 -21.06 -46.10
N VAL A 307 17.15 -19.91 -45.47
CA VAL A 307 16.29 -18.89 -46.06
C VAL A 307 17.14 -17.82 -46.73
N ALA A 308 16.73 -17.36 -47.92
CA ALA A 308 17.37 -16.23 -48.59
C ALA A 308 17.41 -14.97 -47.66
N ASP A 309 18.52 -14.24 -47.73
CA ASP A 309 18.82 -13.11 -46.84
C ASP A 309 17.66 -12.07 -46.76
N GLU A 310 17.00 -11.80 -47.87
CA GLU A 310 15.88 -10.85 -47.95
C GLU A 310 14.66 -11.35 -47.14
N LYS A 311 14.32 -12.64 -47.24
CA LYS A 311 13.22 -13.25 -46.46
C LYS A 311 13.61 -13.35 -44.98
N ALA A 312 14.87 -13.69 -44.66
CA ALA A 312 15.36 -13.72 -43.30
C ALA A 312 15.29 -12.33 -42.63
N GLN A 313 15.63 -11.26 -43.37
CA GLN A 313 15.54 -9.89 -42.87
C GLN A 313 14.08 -9.46 -42.63
N LYS A 314 13.13 -9.87 -43.48
CA LYS A 314 11.70 -9.61 -43.27
C LYS A 314 11.19 -10.32 -41.99
N ILE A 315 11.59 -11.57 -41.78
CA ILE A 315 11.25 -12.35 -40.59
C ILE A 315 11.84 -11.68 -39.34
N ARG A 316 13.11 -11.28 -39.34
CA ARG A 316 13.76 -10.54 -38.24
C ARG A 316 13.00 -9.26 -37.88
N LYS A 317 12.63 -8.45 -38.88
CA LYS A 317 11.81 -7.25 -38.65
C LYS A 317 10.47 -7.57 -37.99
N THR A 318 9.84 -8.69 -38.36
CA THR A 318 8.56 -9.11 -37.72
C THR A 318 8.81 -9.54 -36.30
N ILE A 319 9.88 -10.31 -36.01
CA ILE A 319 10.26 -10.70 -34.64
C ILE A 319 10.53 -9.45 -33.78
N ASP A 320 11.29 -8.49 -34.31
CA ASP A 320 11.61 -7.24 -33.62
C ASP A 320 10.36 -6.38 -33.36
N ALA A 321 9.44 -6.35 -34.31
CA ALA A 321 8.16 -5.65 -34.15
C ALA A 321 7.26 -6.27 -33.09
N LEU A 322 7.25 -7.62 -33.00
CA LEU A 322 6.52 -8.35 -31.95
C LEU A 322 7.20 -8.17 -30.59
N ALA A 323 8.54 -8.21 -30.56
CA ALA A 323 9.30 -7.93 -29.34
C ALA A 323 9.10 -6.48 -28.85
N ALA A 324 9.02 -5.51 -29.76
CA ALA A 324 8.71 -4.12 -29.44
C ALA A 324 7.31 -3.93 -28.85
N LYS A 325 6.35 -4.83 -29.18
CA LYS A 325 5.02 -4.92 -28.53
C LYS A 325 5.08 -5.70 -27.21
N GLY A 326 6.26 -6.18 -26.78
CA GLY A 326 6.42 -6.91 -25.55
C GLY A 326 6.03 -8.38 -25.60
N TYR A 327 5.87 -8.94 -26.77
CA TYR A 327 5.51 -10.35 -26.91
C TYR A 327 6.74 -11.25 -26.85
N ARG A 328 6.63 -12.35 -26.09
CA ARG A 328 7.57 -13.47 -26.17
C ARG A 328 7.24 -14.29 -27.41
N THR A 329 8.06 -14.21 -28.44
CA THR A 329 7.77 -14.83 -29.73
C THR A 329 8.45 -16.18 -29.88
N LEU A 330 7.68 -17.24 -30.08
CA LEU A 330 8.14 -18.55 -30.48
C LEU A 330 8.01 -18.71 -32.00
N ALA A 331 9.02 -19.27 -32.63
CA ALA A 331 8.92 -19.75 -34.00
C ALA A 331 8.55 -21.24 -34.02
N VAL A 332 7.87 -21.64 -35.07
CA VAL A 332 7.51 -23.03 -35.35
C VAL A 332 8.01 -23.37 -36.72
N GLY A 333 8.60 -24.54 -36.85
CA GLY A 333 9.12 -25.04 -38.14
C GLY A 333 8.95 -26.54 -38.31
N ARG A 334 9.05 -26.96 -39.58
CA ARG A 334 9.00 -28.34 -40.03
C ARG A 334 10.31 -28.71 -40.72
N GLY A 335 10.89 -29.84 -40.36
CA GLY A 335 12.10 -30.40 -41.00
C GLY A 335 11.86 -31.81 -41.52
N GLY A 336 12.59 -32.24 -42.53
CA GLY A 336 12.43 -33.57 -43.15
C GLY A 336 13.22 -34.70 -42.48
N GLY A 337 13.89 -34.46 -41.35
CA GLY A 337 14.77 -35.42 -40.64
C GLY A 337 16.17 -34.82 -40.35
N ASP A 338 17.15 -35.67 -39.98
CA ASP A 338 18.45 -35.20 -39.49
C ASP A 338 19.25 -34.40 -40.52
N ASP A 339 18.98 -34.56 -41.85
CA ASP A 339 19.76 -33.93 -42.94
C ASP A 339 18.94 -32.93 -43.81
N VAL A 340 17.69 -32.63 -43.45
CA VAL A 340 16.88 -31.70 -44.23
C VAL A 340 16.70 -30.38 -43.42
N PRO A 341 17.02 -29.23 -44.06
CA PRO A 341 16.90 -27.94 -43.43
C PRO A 341 15.50 -27.69 -42.84
N LEU A 342 15.41 -26.94 -41.74
CA LEU A 342 14.16 -26.58 -41.14
C LEU A 342 13.47 -25.51 -41.99
N GLU A 343 12.20 -25.69 -42.33
CA GLU A 343 11.33 -24.70 -42.91
C GLU A 343 10.51 -24.00 -41.82
N LEU A 344 10.56 -22.66 -41.76
CA LEU A 344 9.75 -21.90 -40.81
C LEU A 344 8.33 -21.76 -41.33
N VAL A 345 7.36 -22.17 -40.50
CA VAL A 345 5.92 -22.09 -40.77
C VAL A 345 5.30 -20.80 -40.25
N GLY A 346 5.76 -20.33 -39.10
CA GLY A 346 5.25 -19.10 -38.56
C GLY A 346 5.76 -18.75 -37.14
N LEU A 347 5.17 -17.70 -36.57
CA LEU A 347 5.47 -17.18 -35.25
C LEU A 347 4.23 -17.22 -34.35
N ILE A 348 4.41 -17.62 -33.12
CA ILE A 348 3.40 -17.60 -32.06
C ILE A 348 3.86 -16.61 -30.99
N PRO A 349 3.29 -15.39 -30.96
CA PRO A 349 3.59 -14.44 -29.91
C PRO A 349 2.79 -14.76 -28.65
N LEU A 350 3.44 -14.73 -27.51
CA LEU A 350 2.87 -14.99 -26.18
C LEU A 350 3.00 -13.75 -25.30
N TYR A 351 1.99 -13.49 -24.48
CA TYR A 351 2.00 -12.39 -23.51
C TYR A 351 1.16 -12.73 -22.28
N ASP A 352 1.38 -12.03 -21.19
CA ASP A 352 0.53 -12.10 -20.00
C ASP A 352 -0.53 -10.98 -20.08
N PRO A 353 -1.80 -11.32 -20.37
CA PRO A 353 -2.85 -10.34 -20.62
C PRO A 353 -3.23 -9.60 -19.33
N PRO A 354 -3.58 -8.30 -19.44
CA PRO A 354 -4.26 -7.61 -18.37
C PRO A 354 -5.56 -8.33 -17.97
N ARG A 355 -5.95 -8.18 -16.71
CA ARG A 355 -7.26 -8.65 -16.24
C ARG A 355 -8.37 -7.81 -16.88
N ASP A 356 -9.51 -8.45 -17.11
CA ASP A 356 -10.63 -7.85 -17.84
C ASP A 356 -11.23 -6.62 -17.13
N ASP A 357 -11.08 -6.54 -15.81
CA ASP A 357 -11.60 -5.47 -14.94
C ASP A 357 -10.59 -4.37 -14.61
N SER A 358 -9.29 -4.60 -14.86
CA SER A 358 -8.21 -3.72 -14.36
C SER A 358 -8.30 -2.28 -14.89
N GLU A 359 -8.63 -2.07 -16.16
CA GLU A 359 -8.79 -0.72 -16.73
C GLU A 359 -9.90 0.06 -16.03
N GLN A 360 -11.07 -0.58 -15.83
CA GLN A 360 -12.19 0.06 -15.16
C GLN A 360 -11.87 0.39 -13.71
N VAL A 361 -11.24 -0.52 -12.99
CA VAL A 361 -10.88 -0.34 -11.59
C VAL A 361 -9.83 0.77 -11.41
N ILE A 362 -8.83 0.83 -12.29
CA ILE A 362 -7.84 1.93 -12.31
C ILE A 362 -8.53 3.28 -12.51
N LYS A 363 -9.50 3.36 -13.41
CA LYS A 363 -10.30 4.57 -13.62
C LYS A 363 -11.09 4.95 -12.36
N GLU A 364 -11.75 3.99 -11.72
CA GLU A 364 -12.46 4.22 -10.46
C GLU A 364 -11.52 4.69 -9.34
N MET A 365 -10.34 4.10 -9.22
CA MET A 365 -9.33 4.53 -8.23
C MET A 365 -8.90 5.98 -8.46
N ARG A 366 -8.68 6.38 -9.72
CA ARG A 366 -8.38 7.77 -10.07
C ARG A 366 -9.53 8.72 -9.75
N ASP A 367 -10.77 8.33 -10.04
CA ASP A 367 -11.97 9.11 -9.70
C ASP A 367 -12.10 9.28 -8.17
N HIS A 368 -11.54 8.36 -7.41
CA HIS A 368 -11.41 8.42 -5.96
C HIS A 368 -10.12 9.10 -5.46
N GLY A 369 -9.35 9.73 -6.37
CA GLY A 369 -8.15 10.51 -6.04
C GLY A 369 -6.93 9.67 -5.68
N VAL A 370 -6.85 8.43 -6.18
CA VAL A 370 -5.69 7.54 -6.04
C VAL A 370 -4.95 7.50 -7.37
N ASP A 371 -3.71 7.97 -7.41
CA ASP A 371 -2.85 7.85 -8.60
C ASP A 371 -2.22 6.45 -8.66
N VAL A 372 -2.48 5.74 -9.76
CA VAL A 372 -2.01 4.37 -9.93
C VAL A 372 -0.72 4.37 -10.73
N LYS A 373 0.32 3.77 -10.17
CA LYS A 373 1.64 3.59 -10.76
C LYS A 373 1.94 2.11 -10.92
N MET A 374 2.37 1.71 -12.11
CA MET A 374 2.83 0.33 -12.37
C MET A 374 4.32 0.24 -12.11
N VAL A 375 4.75 -0.78 -11.36
CA VAL A 375 6.15 -1.03 -11.00
C VAL A 375 6.49 -2.47 -11.38
N THR A 376 7.36 -2.69 -12.38
CA THR A 376 7.61 -4.02 -12.94
C THR A 376 9.08 -4.24 -13.29
N GLY A 377 9.56 -5.49 -13.16
CA GLY A 377 10.84 -5.92 -13.69
C GLY A 377 10.88 -6.11 -15.21
N ASP A 378 9.74 -6.04 -15.89
CA ASP A 378 9.64 -6.18 -17.33
C ASP A 378 10.38 -5.08 -18.09
N ASN A 379 10.75 -5.40 -19.34
CA ASN A 379 11.31 -4.41 -20.27
C ASN A 379 10.33 -3.24 -20.50
N ALA A 380 10.89 -2.05 -20.71
CA ALA A 380 10.14 -0.81 -20.89
C ALA A 380 9.11 -0.85 -22.04
N ALA A 381 9.33 -1.64 -23.08
CA ALA A 381 8.37 -1.79 -24.19
C ALA A 381 7.11 -2.56 -23.75
N ILE A 382 7.29 -3.65 -23.01
CA ILE A 382 6.21 -4.47 -22.44
C ILE A 382 5.41 -3.61 -21.45
N ALA A 383 6.10 -2.95 -20.53
CA ALA A 383 5.50 -2.12 -19.51
C ALA A 383 4.63 -1.00 -20.12
N ARG A 384 5.12 -0.33 -21.19
CA ARG A 384 4.36 0.71 -21.89
C ARG A 384 3.11 0.17 -22.57
N GLU A 385 3.20 -0.98 -23.24
CA GLU A 385 2.04 -1.56 -23.91
C GLU A 385 0.95 -1.98 -22.91
N ILE A 386 1.31 -2.66 -21.84
CA ILE A 386 0.38 -2.99 -20.75
C ILE A 386 -0.21 -1.71 -20.13
N GLY A 387 0.63 -0.70 -19.86
CA GLY A 387 0.18 0.59 -19.34
C GLY A 387 -0.79 1.30 -20.29
N ARG A 388 -0.59 1.19 -21.61
CA ARG A 388 -1.50 1.73 -22.62
C ARG A 388 -2.88 1.06 -22.58
N ILE A 389 -2.91 -0.27 -22.49
CA ILE A 389 -4.14 -1.07 -22.38
C ILE A 389 -4.89 -0.73 -21.10
N LEU A 390 -4.17 -0.54 -19.99
CA LEU A 390 -4.73 -0.18 -18.68
C LEU A 390 -5.11 1.30 -18.55
N GLY A 391 -4.91 2.11 -19.59
CA GLY A 391 -5.20 3.54 -19.58
C GLY A 391 -4.28 4.34 -18.63
N LEU A 392 -3.07 3.87 -18.33
CA LEU A 392 -2.07 4.61 -17.56
C LEU A 392 -1.43 5.71 -18.44
N LYS A 393 -1.01 6.81 -17.78
CA LYS A 393 -0.19 7.82 -18.48
C LYS A 393 1.13 7.16 -18.90
N GLN A 394 1.60 7.50 -20.11
CA GLN A 394 2.73 6.83 -20.73
C GLN A 394 4.12 7.33 -20.27
N ASN A 395 4.17 8.08 -19.16
CA ASN A 395 5.42 8.52 -18.55
C ASN A 395 6.14 7.31 -17.95
N THR A 396 7.18 6.86 -18.64
CA THR A 396 7.93 5.64 -18.27
C THR A 396 9.33 6.00 -17.81
N MET A 397 9.81 5.31 -16.76
CA MET A 397 11.17 5.39 -16.23
C MET A 397 11.72 3.98 -16.04
N THR A 398 12.97 3.75 -16.41
CA THR A 398 13.68 2.48 -16.18
C THR A 398 14.54 2.53 -14.93
N SER A 399 14.95 1.35 -14.41
CA SER A 399 15.90 1.22 -13.30
C SER A 399 17.18 2.03 -13.54
N GLU A 400 17.74 1.99 -14.73
CA GLU A 400 18.94 2.75 -15.09
C GLU A 400 18.71 4.27 -14.95
N GLN A 401 17.54 4.76 -15.30
CA GLN A 401 17.17 6.17 -15.12
C GLN A 401 16.88 6.55 -13.67
N LEU A 402 16.47 5.57 -12.85
CA LEU A 402 16.13 5.74 -11.45
C LEU A 402 17.37 5.69 -10.53
N THR A 403 18.28 4.72 -10.78
CA THR A 403 19.41 4.42 -9.88
C THR A 403 20.70 5.13 -10.25
N GLY A 404 20.83 5.46 -11.48
CA GLY A 404 22.03 6.06 -11.99
C GLY A 404 21.90 6.23 -13.49
N ARG A 405 21.61 7.37 -13.82
CA ARG A 405 22.55 8.00 -14.76
C ARG A 405 23.92 7.63 -14.24
N SER A 406 24.72 6.96 -15.04
CA SER A 406 26.09 6.61 -14.68
C SER A 406 26.71 7.82 -13.97
N SER A 407 27.65 7.62 -13.05
CA SER A 407 28.37 8.74 -12.39
C SER A 407 28.71 9.87 -13.37
N ASN A 408 28.93 9.53 -14.63
CA ASN A 408 29.14 10.47 -15.73
C ASN A 408 27.87 11.27 -16.11
N GLU A 409 26.68 10.72 -16.10
CA GLU A 409 25.45 11.45 -16.45
C GLU A 409 24.95 12.34 -15.32
N LEU A 410 25.06 11.91 -14.07
CA LEU A 410 24.83 12.77 -12.90
C LEU A 410 25.81 13.94 -12.88
N LEU A 411 27.06 13.70 -13.22
CA LEU A 411 28.06 14.75 -13.34
C LEU A 411 27.80 15.69 -14.52
N GLN A 412 27.33 15.18 -15.66
CA GLN A 412 26.92 16.03 -16.80
C GLN A 412 25.70 16.89 -16.45
N LEU A 413 24.74 16.34 -15.70
CA LEU A 413 23.58 17.10 -15.22
C LEU A 413 23.99 18.17 -14.20
N ALA A 414 24.89 17.82 -13.25
CA ALA A 414 25.45 18.76 -12.29
C ALA A 414 26.24 19.88 -12.98
N THR A 415 26.99 19.56 -14.02
CA THR A 415 27.72 20.52 -14.86
C THR A 415 26.73 21.46 -15.58
N ALA A 416 25.67 20.89 -16.19
CA ALA A 416 24.66 21.69 -16.90
C ALA A 416 23.89 22.59 -15.94
N LEU A 417 23.55 22.11 -14.74
CA LEU A 417 22.85 22.88 -13.70
C LEU A 417 23.76 24.01 -13.17
N SER A 418 25.03 23.71 -12.90
CA SER A 418 26.03 24.68 -12.45
C SER A 418 26.22 25.80 -13.48
N ALA A 419 26.27 25.45 -14.77
CA ALA A 419 26.33 26.42 -15.86
C ALA A 419 25.05 27.29 -15.95
N ALA A 420 23.88 26.69 -15.73
CA ALA A 420 22.61 27.43 -15.72
C ALA A 420 22.50 28.39 -14.52
N ILE A 421 22.90 27.96 -13.34
CA ILE A 421 22.95 28.79 -12.11
C ILE A 421 23.95 29.94 -12.31
N TYR A 422 25.13 29.66 -12.84
CA TYR A 422 26.15 30.66 -13.09
C TYR A 422 25.68 31.73 -14.09
N ARG A 423 24.97 31.33 -15.16
CA ARG A 423 24.32 32.29 -16.09
C ARG A 423 23.24 33.13 -15.43
N ARG A 424 22.49 32.57 -14.51
CA ARG A 424 21.44 33.29 -13.77
C ARG A 424 22.01 34.34 -12.83
N LEU A 425 23.18 34.03 -12.23
CA LEU A 425 23.90 34.96 -11.34
C LEU A 425 24.71 36.03 -12.10
N LYS A 426 25.15 35.73 -13.31
CA LYS A 426 25.89 36.64 -14.20
C LYS A 426 25.32 36.62 -15.61
N PRO A 427 24.23 37.38 -15.88
CA PRO A 427 23.51 37.34 -17.17
C PRO A 427 24.35 37.78 -18.39
N GLU A 428 25.44 38.51 -18.18
CA GLU A 428 26.35 38.97 -19.23
C GLU A 428 27.28 37.88 -19.80
N ILE A 429 27.33 36.72 -19.17
CA ILE A 429 28.23 35.62 -19.60
C ILE A 429 27.56 34.77 -20.67
N SER A 430 28.36 34.43 -21.71
CA SER A 430 27.87 33.54 -22.78
C SER A 430 27.62 32.13 -22.26
N ALA A 431 26.67 31.41 -22.93
CA ALA A 431 26.37 30.02 -22.59
C ALA A 431 27.59 29.09 -22.69
N LYS A 432 28.53 29.43 -23.60
CA LYS A 432 29.77 28.67 -23.82
C LYS A 432 30.76 28.87 -22.66
N ASP A 433 30.92 30.10 -22.16
CA ASP A 433 31.85 30.38 -21.08
C ASP A 433 31.30 29.88 -19.73
N ALA A 434 29.97 29.95 -19.51
CA ALA A 434 29.34 29.38 -18.34
C ALA A 434 29.53 27.83 -18.29
N ARG A 435 29.43 27.17 -19.44
CA ARG A 435 29.67 25.70 -19.52
C ARG A 435 31.11 25.35 -19.28
N ARG A 436 32.05 26.12 -19.83
CA ARG A 436 33.49 25.90 -19.62
C ARG A 436 33.86 26.08 -18.14
N PHE A 437 33.33 27.10 -17.46
CA PHE A 437 33.55 27.30 -16.04
C PHE A 437 32.97 26.13 -15.21
N ALA A 438 31.77 25.66 -15.54
CA ALA A 438 31.16 24.53 -14.87
C ALA A 438 31.97 23.23 -15.08
N ASP A 439 32.52 22.99 -16.29
CA ASP A 439 33.40 21.86 -16.59
C ASP A 439 34.70 21.93 -15.78
N GLU A 440 35.30 23.12 -15.62
CA GLU A 440 36.52 23.33 -14.81
C GLU A 440 36.25 23.05 -13.31
N VAL A 441 35.17 23.60 -12.75
CA VAL A 441 34.76 23.35 -11.35
C VAL A 441 34.46 21.88 -11.08
N MET A 442 33.78 21.21 -12.00
CA MET A 442 33.47 19.78 -11.87
C MET A 442 34.71 18.89 -12.00
N SER A 443 35.68 19.30 -12.83
CA SER A 443 36.97 18.62 -12.95
C SER A 443 37.78 18.71 -11.64
N GLU A 444 37.76 19.88 -10.99
CA GLU A 444 38.46 20.12 -9.73
C GLU A 444 37.79 19.38 -8.55
N LEU A 445 36.46 19.33 -8.53
CA LEU A 445 35.70 18.54 -7.56
C LEU A 445 35.98 17.02 -7.70
N ARG A 446 36.06 16.52 -8.92
CA ARG A 446 36.46 15.11 -9.18
C ARG A 446 37.88 14.77 -8.70
N ALA A 447 38.78 15.70 -8.79
CA ALA A 447 40.16 15.49 -8.33
C ALA A 447 40.27 15.52 -6.79
N THR A 448 39.32 16.17 -6.11
CA THR A 448 39.37 16.42 -4.67
C THR A 448 38.49 15.48 -3.85
N TYR A 449 37.37 15.02 -4.41
CA TYR A 449 36.35 14.19 -3.70
C TYR A 449 36.13 12.87 -4.42
N ASP A 450 35.85 11.83 -3.63
CA ASP A 450 35.36 10.53 -4.13
C ASP A 450 34.02 10.70 -4.84
N THR A 451 33.88 10.10 -6.01
CA THR A 451 32.65 10.15 -6.84
C THR A 451 31.41 9.72 -6.08
N SER A 452 31.53 8.74 -5.19
CA SER A 452 30.41 8.25 -4.34
C SER A 452 29.96 9.29 -3.30
N MET A 453 30.84 10.16 -2.86
CA MET A 453 30.54 11.23 -1.91
C MET A 453 29.84 12.41 -2.61
N LEU A 454 30.29 12.74 -3.82
CA LEU A 454 29.63 13.76 -4.66
C LEU A 454 28.22 13.33 -5.07
N GLU A 455 28.01 12.06 -5.37
CA GLU A 455 26.68 11.50 -5.68
C GLU A 455 25.71 11.61 -4.50
N ARG A 456 26.16 11.28 -3.28
CA ARG A 456 25.33 11.40 -2.07
C ARG A 456 24.93 12.84 -1.78
N GLU A 457 25.89 13.77 -1.89
CA GLU A 457 25.64 15.20 -1.65
C GLU A 457 24.73 15.79 -2.73
N PHE A 458 24.89 15.38 -4.00
CA PHE A 458 24.00 15.79 -5.09
C PHE A 458 22.57 15.32 -4.86
N VAL A 459 22.38 14.05 -4.49
CA VAL A 459 21.06 13.48 -4.19
C VAL A 459 20.42 14.22 -3.02
N HIS A 460 21.18 14.52 -1.97
CA HIS A 460 20.64 15.23 -0.80
C HIS A 460 20.24 16.68 -1.11
N THR A 461 21.01 17.35 -1.97
CA THR A 461 20.74 18.76 -2.35
C THR A 461 19.56 18.90 -3.32
N HIS A 462 19.22 17.84 -4.07
CA HIS A 462 18.15 17.86 -5.09
C HIS A 462 16.98 16.92 -4.77
N GLU A 463 16.80 16.57 -3.51
CA GLU A 463 15.75 15.62 -3.07
C GLU A 463 14.36 16.03 -3.55
N SER A 464 14.02 17.32 -3.54
CA SER A 464 12.72 17.82 -4.02
C SER A 464 12.53 17.60 -5.55
N ALA A 465 13.57 17.76 -6.34
CA ALA A 465 13.51 17.53 -7.78
C ALA A 465 13.37 16.04 -8.13
N ILE A 466 14.01 15.17 -7.33
CA ILE A 466 13.86 13.71 -7.48
C ILE A 466 12.44 13.28 -7.13
N VAL A 467 11.86 13.83 -6.07
CA VAL A 467 10.48 13.60 -5.67
C VAL A 467 9.53 13.99 -6.81
N GLU A 468 9.62 15.22 -7.34
CA GLU A 468 8.77 15.71 -8.44
C GLU A 468 8.90 14.84 -9.69
N MET A 469 10.12 14.39 -10.00
CA MET A 469 10.36 13.50 -11.12
C MET A 469 9.65 12.16 -10.94
N ILE A 470 9.77 11.50 -9.77
CA ILE A 470 9.12 10.21 -9.47
C ILE A 470 7.60 10.36 -9.38
N GLU A 471 7.09 11.47 -8.83
CA GLU A 471 5.65 11.77 -8.82
C GLU A 471 5.07 11.84 -10.24
N SER A 472 5.80 12.40 -11.19
CA SER A 472 5.34 12.56 -12.58
C SER A 472 5.25 11.25 -13.36
N VAL A 473 5.93 10.17 -12.92
CA VAL A 473 6.04 8.88 -13.61
C VAL A 473 4.88 7.96 -13.19
N ASN A 474 4.28 7.27 -14.16
CA ASN A 474 3.22 6.29 -13.93
C ASN A 474 3.62 4.84 -14.26
N ILE A 475 4.75 4.64 -14.95
CA ILE A 475 5.26 3.33 -15.35
C ILE A 475 6.74 3.24 -14.99
N PHE A 476 7.09 2.36 -14.06
CA PHE A 476 8.46 2.02 -13.72
C PHE A 476 8.76 0.63 -14.27
N ALA A 477 9.76 0.55 -15.16
CA ALA A 477 10.13 -0.66 -15.88
C ALA A 477 11.57 -1.09 -15.55
N GLU A 478 11.86 -2.37 -15.72
CA GLU A 478 13.19 -2.96 -15.49
C GLU A 478 13.69 -2.77 -14.05
N VAL A 479 12.76 -2.59 -13.08
CA VAL A 479 13.08 -2.30 -11.68
C VAL A 479 13.52 -3.54 -10.93
N VAL A 480 14.53 -3.37 -10.07
CA VAL A 480 14.99 -4.38 -9.11
C VAL A 480 14.36 -4.13 -7.73
N PRO A 481 14.44 -5.08 -6.77
CA PRO A 481 13.82 -4.93 -5.46
C PRO A 481 14.18 -3.65 -4.71
N GLU A 482 15.43 -3.21 -4.81
CA GLU A 482 15.94 -1.97 -4.19
C GLU A 482 15.26 -0.72 -4.79
N ASP A 483 14.98 -0.75 -6.08
CA ASP A 483 14.27 0.34 -6.76
C ASP A 483 12.82 0.43 -6.30
N LYS A 484 12.13 -0.71 -6.13
CA LYS A 484 10.77 -0.74 -5.58
C LYS A 484 10.71 -0.07 -4.21
N TYR A 485 11.67 -0.40 -3.33
CA TYR A 485 11.80 0.25 -2.02
C TYR A 485 12.06 1.76 -2.16
N ARG A 486 12.98 2.17 -3.03
CA ARG A 486 13.35 3.56 -3.27
C ARG A 486 12.21 4.41 -3.83
N ILE A 487 11.41 3.86 -4.76
CA ILE A 487 10.23 4.53 -5.32
C ILE A 487 9.24 4.85 -4.19
N VAL A 488 8.93 3.86 -3.35
CA VAL A 488 8.03 4.03 -2.20
C VAL A 488 8.57 5.08 -1.23
N ASP A 489 9.84 4.97 -0.80
CA ASP A 489 10.49 5.90 0.12
C ASP A 489 10.46 7.35 -0.40
N THR A 490 10.73 7.53 -1.70
CA THR A 490 10.74 8.86 -2.32
C THR A 490 9.34 9.47 -2.41
N LEU A 491 8.32 8.68 -2.75
CA LEU A 491 6.93 9.14 -2.75
C LEU A 491 6.47 9.52 -1.34
N GLN A 492 6.85 8.75 -0.31
CA GLN A 492 6.56 9.10 1.10
C GLN A 492 7.25 10.40 1.51
N LYS A 493 8.49 10.65 1.08
CA LYS A 493 9.20 11.92 1.31
C LYS A 493 8.52 13.10 0.61
N GLY A 494 7.86 12.88 -0.52
CA GLY A 494 6.96 13.83 -1.19
C GLY A 494 5.66 14.10 -0.43
N GLY A 495 5.45 13.42 0.70
CA GLY A 495 4.25 13.57 1.54
C GLY A 495 3.05 12.75 1.07
N HIS A 496 3.26 11.79 0.17
CA HIS A 496 2.24 10.83 -0.24
C HIS A 496 2.03 9.73 0.80
N ILE A 497 0.82 9.19 0.88
CA ILE A 497 0.51 7.94 1.57
C ILE A 497 0.45 6.85 0.49
N VAL A 498 1.43 5.96 0.54
CA VAL A 498 1.70 5.00 -0.52
C VAL A 498 1.19 3.62 -0.14
N ALA A 499 0.33 3.03 -0.98
CA ALA A 499 0.08 1.60 -0.94
C ALA A 499 0.94 0.87 -2.00
N MET A 500 1.40 -0.33 -1.67
CA MET A 500 2.20 -1.17 -2.59
C MET A 500 1.65 -2.58 -2.62
N THR A 501 1.46 -3.14 -3.82
CA THR A 501 1.17 -4.58 -3.97
C THR A 501 2.41 -5.35 -4.42
N GLY A 502 2.46 -6.61 -4.03
CA GLY A 502 3.50 -7.54 -4.49
C GLY A 502 3.14 -8.99 -4.17
N ASP A 503 3.79 -9.92 -4.87
CA ASP A 503 3.59 -11.36 -4.72
C ASP A 503 4.89 -12.10 -4.34
N GLY A 504 6.05 -11.52 -4.62
CA GLY A 504 7.37 -12.13 -4.46
C GLY A 504 8.13 -11.72 -3.20
N VAL A 505 9.20 -12.44 -2.93
CA VAL A 505 10.18 -12.08 -1.90
C VAL A 505 10.82 -10.71 -2.19
N ASN A 506 10.95 -10.38 -3.47
CA ASN A 506 11.50 -9.12 -3.95
C ASN A 506 10.68 -7.90 -3.58
N ASP A 507 9.38 -8.08 -3.41
CA ASP A 507 8.46 -7.02 -3.04
C ASP A 507 8.46 -6.77 -1.54
N ALA A 508 8.93 -7.74 -0.74
CA ALA A 508 8.87 -7.67 0.72
C ALA A 508 9.46 -6.37 1.30
N PRO A 509 10.62 -5.84 0.84
CA PRO A 509 11.12 -4.56 1.32
C PRO A 509 10.20 -3.38 0.99
N ALA A 510 9.65 -3.33 -0.22
CA ALA A 510 8.75 -2.27 -0.65
C ALA A 510 7.38 -2.37 0.03
N LEU A 511 6.84 -3.60 0.19
CA LEU A 511 5.62 -3.88 0.96
C LEU A 511 5.77 -3.41 2.41
N LYS A 512 6.91 -3.72 3.03
CA LYS A 512 7.17 -3.31 4.42
C LYS A 512 7.41 -1.81 4.57
N LYS A 513 7.98 -1.16 3.56
CA LYS A 513 8.24 0.28 3.55
C LYS A 513 6.98 1.10 3.28
N ALA A 514 6.05 0.60 2.47
CA ALA A 514 4.81 1.29 2.15
C ALA A 514 3.98 1.57 3.41
N ASP A 515 3.17 2.63 3.40
CA ASP A 515 2.24 2.93 4.49
C ASP A 515 1.19 1.82 4.61
N CYS A 516 0.85 1.19 3.47
CA CYS A 516 0.00 0.01 3.42
C CYS A 516 0.55 -1.00 2.40
N GLY A 517 1.25 -2.02 2.87
CA GLY A 517 1.69 -3.15 2.05
C GLY A 517 0.57 -4.17 1.85
N ILE A 518 0.34 -4.60 0.61
CA ILE A 518 -0.76 -5.51 0.23
C ILE A 518 -0.18 -6.72 -0.50
N ALA A 519 -0.24 -7.89 0.11
CA ALA A 519 0.11 -9.15 -0.54
C ALA A 519 -1.08 -9.68 -1.34
N VAL A 520 -0.86 -10.05 -2.61
CA VAL A 520 -1.90 -10.65 -3.46
C VAL A 520 -2.16 -12.11 -3.08
N SER A 521 -3.25 -12.69 -3.61
CA SER A 521 -3.74 -14.03 -3.18
C SER A 521 -2.74 -15.18 -3.39
N ASN A 522 -1.89 -15.10 -4.41
CA ASN A 522 -0.86 -16.09 -4.74
C ASN A 522 0.54 -15.70 -4.21
N ALA A 523 0.62 -14.70 -3.34
CA ALA A 523 1.89 -14.21 -2.81
C ALA A 523 2.64 -15.28 -2.00
N THR A 524 3.96 -15.18 -2.04
CA THR A 524 4.87 -15.99 -1.23
C THR A 524 4.70 -15.69 0.27
N ASP A 525 5.12 -16.62 1.12
CA ASP A 525 5.06 -16.44 2.58
C ASP A 525 5.87 -15.21 3.04
N ALA A 526 6.98 -14.88 2.37
CA ALA A 526 7.78 -13.70 2.67
C ALA A 526 7.03 -12.40 2.35
N ALA A 527 6.35 -12.33 1.21
CA ALA A 527 5.51 -11.18 0.86
C ALA A 527 4.31 -11.05 1.82
N ARG A 528 3.65 -12.16 2.17
CA ARG A 528 2.56 -12.17 3.17
C ARG A 528 3.01 -11.71 4.55
N ALA A 529 4.20 -12.14 4.98
CA ALA A 529 4.76 -11.73 6.27
C ALA A 529 5.16 -10.25 6.32
N ALA A 530 5.53 -9.66 5.18
CA ALA A 530 5.88 -8.26 5.07
C ALA A 530 4.66 -7.33 4.92
N ALA A 531 3.53 -7.87 4.46
CA ALA A 531 2.34 -7.11 4.13
C ALA A 531 1.43 -6.84 5.34
N ASP A 532 0.75 -5.72 5.29
CA ASP A 532 -0.27 -5.31 6.26
C ASP A 532 -1.64 -5.89 5.96
N ILE A 533 -1.90 -6.14 4.67
CA ILE A 533 -3.15 -6.72 4.17
C ILE A 533 -2.80 -7.87 3.24
N VAL A 534 -3.49 -9.00 3.39
CA VAL A 534 -3.34 -10.18 2.54
C VAL A 534 -4.67 -10.42 1.81
N LEU A 535 -4.65 -10.42 0.49
CA LEU A 535 -5.82 -10.73 -0.32
C LEU A 535 -6.04 -12.24 -0.41
N THR A 536 -7.28 -12.68 -0.32
CA THR A 536 -7.67 -14.09 -0.53
C THR A 536 -8.30 -14.34 -1.90
N ALA A 537 -8.61 -13.27 -2.63
CA ALA A 537 -9.03 -13.31 -4.02
C ALA A 537 -8.12 -12.47 -4.91
N THR A 538 -8.13 -12.77 -6.19
CA THR A 538 -7.35 -12.08 -7.20
C THR A 538 -8.09 -10.86 -7.73
N GLY A 539 -7.37 -9.79 -8.09
CA GLY A 539 -7.91 -8.61 -8.78
C GLY A 539 -7.78 -7.32 -7.99
N LEU A 540 -7.79 -6.21 -8.73
CA LEU A 540 -7.73 -4.86 -8.18
C LEU A 540 -9.04 -4.40 -7.55
N ASP A 541 -10.17 -4.98 -7.93
CA ASP A 541 -11.51 -4.66 -7.41
C ASP A 541 -11.57 -4.88 -5.90
N VAL A 542 -10.94 -5.94 -5.38
CA VAL A 542 -10.82 -6.20 -3.94
C VAL A 542 -10.10 -5.07 -3.23
N ILE A 543 -9.03 -4.52 -3.83
CA ILE A 543 -8.25 -3.41 -3.28
C ILE A 543 -9.06 -2.12 -3.29
N ASN A 544 -9.73 -1.80 -4.41
CA ASN A 544 -10.58 -0.63 -4.52
C ASN A 544 -11.72 -0.67 -3.48
N GLU A 545 -12.34 -1.82 -3.28
CA GLU A 545 -13.35 -2.01 -2.25
C GLU A 545 -12.77 -1.90 -0.83
N ALA A 546 -11.54 -2.39 -0.62
CA ALA A 546 -10.81 -2.24 0.64
C ALA A 546 -10.55 -0.76 0.96
N VAL A 547 -10.12 0.06 -0.02
CA VAL A 547 -9.95 1.51 0.14
C VAL A 547 -11.26 2.19 0.55
N LYS A 548 -12.39 1.83 -0.10
CA LYS A 548 -13.72 2.37 0.26
C LYS A 548 -14.11 2.02 1.70
N GLN A 549 -13.91 0.78 2.12
CA GLN A 549 -14.19 0.32 3.50
C GLN A 549 -13.27 0.98 4.53
N ALA A 550 -12.00 1.15 4.20
CA ALA A 550 -11.05 1.88 5.03
C ALA A 550 -11.48 3.32 5.27
N ARG A 551 -11.92 4.04 4.23
CA ARG A 551 -12.46 5.41 4.33
C ARG A 551 -13.72 5.49 5.20
N ILE A 552 -14.62 4.50 5.10
CA ILE A 552 -15.79 4.39 5.99
C ILE A 552 -15.33 4.26 7.45
N THR A 553 -14.36 3.39 7.72
CA THR A 553 -13.82 3.15 9.06
C THR A 553 -13.15 4.42 9.62
N PHE A 554 -12.38 5.12 8.79
CA PHE A 554 -11.74 6.38 9.16
C PHE A 554 -12.76 7.47 9.54
N GLU A 555 -13.83 7.65 8.76
CA GLU A 555 -14.88 8.62 9.06
C GLU A 555 -15.57 8.32 10.40
N ARG A 556 -15.77 7.06 10.76
CA ARG A 556 -16.30 6.65 12.07
C ARG A 556 -15.33 7.04 13.18
N MET A 557 -14.04 6.81 13.01
CA MET A 557 -13.00 7.20 13.97
C MET A 557 -12.92 8.71 14.13
N LYS A 558 -12.96 9.48 13.03
CA LYS A 558 -12.98 10.95 13.02
C LYS A 558 -14.17 11.48 13.79
N SER A 559 -15.35 10.96 13.52
CA SER A 559 -16.60 11.32 14.21
C SER A 559 -16.50 11.09 15.71
N TYR A 560 -15.98 9.93 16.11
CA TYR A 560 -15.76 9.63 17.53
C TYR A 560 -14.74 10.58 18.19
N ALA A 561 -13.64 10.86 17.52
CA ALA A 561 -12.62 11.77 18.07
C ALA A 561 -13.18 13.18 18.30
N ILE A 562 -13.91 13.73 17.33
CA ILE A 562 -14.58 15.05 17.47
C ILE A 562 -15.54 15.04 18.63
N TYR A 563 -16.40 14.01 18.71
CA TYR A 563 -17.34 13.86 19.81
C TYR A 563 -16.64 13.86 21.18
N ARG A 564 -15.62 13.02 21.34
CA ARG A 564 -14.94 12.84 22.64
C ARG A 564 -14.25 14.12 23.12
N ILE A 565 -13.56 14.82 22.23
CA ILE A 565 -12.92 16.10 22.57
C ILE A 565 -13.98 17.14 22.92
N ALA A 566 -15.03 17.27 22.13
CA ALA A 566 -16.12 18.24 22.38
C ALA A 566 -16.80 17.98 23.73
N GLU A 567 -17.06 16.71 24.06
CA GLU A 567 -17.67 16.30 25.33
C GLU A 567 -16.76 16.63 26.52
N THR A 568 -15.47 16.28 26.42
CA THR A 568 -14.49 16.54 27.47
C THR A 568 -14.33 18.06 27.70
N VAL A 569 -14.15 18.85 26.63
CA VAL A 569 -14.08 20.32 26.72
C VAL A 569 -15.34 20.90 27.37
N ARG A 570 -16.53 20.44 26.95
CA ARG A 570 -17.81 20.90 27.54
C ARG A 570 -17.87 20.64 29.03
N VAL A 571 -17.61 19.41 29.46
CA VAL A 571 -17.73 19.01 30.87
C VAL A 571 -16.71 19.78 31.74
N ILE A 572 -15.45 19.78 31.34
CA ILE A 572 -14.37 20.38 32.13
C ILE A 572 -14.55 21.91 32.26
N LEU A 573 -14.81 22.61 31.16
CA LEU A 573 -14.98 24.07 31.18
C LEU A 573 -16.25 24.45 31.94
N PHE A 574 -17.35 23.74 31.77
CA PHE A 574 -18.60 24.02 32.49
C PHE A 574 -18.42 23.82 33.99
N MET A 575 -17.80 22.73 34.42
CA MET A 575 -17.55 22.46 35.84
C MET A 575 -16.64 23.49 36.44
N THR A 576 -15.53 23.80 35.78
CA THR A 576 -14.58 24.83 36.27
C THR A 576 -15.25 26.20 36.41
N ALA A 577 -16.02 26.62 35.40
CA ALA A 577 -16.70 27.90 35.44
C ALA A 577 -17.78 27.97 36.55
N SER A 578 -18.53 26.86 36.75
CA SER A 578 -19.53 26.81 37.84
C SER A 578 -18.91 26.95 39.21
N ILE A 579 -17.75 26.33 39.46
CA ILE A 579 -17.06 26.42 40.76
C ILE A 579 -16.42 27.77 40.92
N VAL A 580 -15.68 28.23 39.89
CA VAL A 580 -14.96 29.52 39.99
C VAL A 580 -15.90 30.70 40.14
N LEU A 581 -17.02 30.72 39.41
CA LEU A 581 -17.95 31.87 39.42
C LEU A 581 -18.99 31.81 40.53
N PHE A 582 -19.56 30.62 40.80
CA PHE A 582 -20.70 30.46 41.70
C PHE A 582 -20.41 29.66 42.97
N ASN A 583 -19.22 29.13 43.14
CA ASN A 583 -18.86 28.25 44.27
C ASN A 583 -19.86 27.05 44.39
N PHE A 584 -20.22 26.48 43.23
CA PHE A 584 -21.24 25.46 43.15
C PHE A 584 -20.77 24.26 42.38
N TYR A 585 -20.97 23.05 42.91
CA TYR A 585 -20.67 21.78 42.25
C TYR A 585 -21.87 21.32 41.43
N PRO A 586 -21.87 21.52 40.11
CA PRO A 586 -23.06 21.31 39.28
C PRO A 586 -23.45 19.83 39.09
N VAL A 587 -22.56 18.91 39.41
CA VAL A 587 -22.80 17.45 39.42
C VAL A 587 -21.94 16.80 40.51
N THR A 588 -22.40 15.69 41.06
CA THR A 588 -21.66 14.90 42.05
C THR A 588 -20.64 13.97 41.36
N ALA A 589 -19.69 13.43 42.12
CA ALA A 589 -18.71 12.44 41.60
C ALA A 589 -19.42 11.20 41.04
N LEU A 590 -20.48 10.72 41.69
CA LEU A 590 -21.29 9.59 41.24
C LEU A 590 -21.95 9.89 39.89
N MET A 591 -22.54 11.10 39.74
CA MET A 591 -23.14 11.54 38.48
C MET A 591 -22.13 11.61 37.33
N ILE A 592 -20.88 11.95 37.58
CA ILE A 592 -19.82 11.95 36.55
C ILE A 592 -19.53 10.51 36.08
N ILE A 593 -19.46 9.56 36.98
CA ILE A 593 -19.26 8.13 36.63
C ILE A 593 -20.48 7.62 35.83
N LEU A 594 -21.67 7.93 36.24
CA LEU A 594 -22.91 7.59 35.54
C LEU A 594 -22.95 8.25 34.15
N LEU A 595 -22.57 9.51 34.04
CA LEU A 595 -22.48 10.25 32.78
C LEU A 595 -21.52 9.56 31.80
N ALA A 596 -20.33 9.17 32.27
CA ALA A 596 -19.36 8.46 31.47
C ALA A 596 -19.93 7.11 30.98
N LEU A 597 -20.48 6.31 31.88
CA LEU A 597 -21.06 5.00 31.55
C LEU A 597 -22.21 5.11 30.52
N LEU A 598 -23.14 6.05 30.74
CA LEU A 598 -24.28 6.24 29.86
C LEU A 598 -23.93 6.83 28.49
N ASN A 599 -22.84 7.56 28.38
CA ASN A 599 -22.34 8.09 27.12
C ASN A 599 -21.45 7.09 26.37
N ASP A 600 -20.63 6.29 27.07
CA ASP A 600 -19.67 5.37 26.44
C ASP A 600 -20.37 4.16 25.78
N ILE A 601 -21.52 3.69 26.31
CA ILE A 601 -22.28 2.59 25.70
C ILE A 601 -22.81 2.95 24.30
N PRO A 602 -23.53 4.05 24.07
CA PRO A 602 -23.96 4.45 22.73
C PRO A 602 -22.82 4.71 21.78
N ILE A 603 -21.76 5.38 22.24
CA ILE A 603 -20.65 5.75 21.34
C ILE A 603 -19.87 4.53 20.82
N LEU A 604 -19.78 3.43 21.58
CA LEU A 604 -19.22 2.17 21.08
C LEU A 604 -19.91 1.67 19.81
N THR A 605 -21.21 1.95 19.67
CA THR A 605 -21.98 1.52 18.50
C THR A 605 -21.67 2.31 17.23
N ILE A 606 -20.89 3.40 17.31
CA ILE A 606 -20.43 4.17 16.14
C ILE A 606 -19.59 3.32 15.20
N ALA A 607 -18.93 2.28 15.71
CA ALA A 607 -18.19 1.31 14.92
C ALA A 607 -19.05 0.62 13.83
N TYR A 608 -20.36 0.56 14.05
CA TYR A 608 -21.35 -0.05 13.14
C TYR A 608 -22.20 0.98 12.40
N ASP A 609 -21.91 2.29 12.59
CA ASP A 609 -22.74 3.32 12.00
C ASP A 609 -22.57 3.45 10.48
N ARG A 610 -23.59 4.02 9.83
CA ARG A 610 -23.59 4.26 8.38
C ARG A 610 -22.97 5.62 8.10
N THR A 611 -21.87 5.64 7.32
CA THR A 611 -21.17 6.86 6.91
C THR A 611 -21.11 6.98 5.40
N LYS A 612 -20.89 8.18 4.90
CA LYS A 612 -20.68 8.43 3.47
C LYS A 612 -19.25 8.06 3.09
N VAL A 613 -19.09 7.33 1.99
CA VAL A 613 -17.77 7.07 1.43
C VAL A 613 -17.18 8.39 0.89
N GLN A 614 -16.02 8.78 1.38
CA GLN A 614 -15.30 9.93 0.85
C GLN A 614 -14.69 9.60 -0.51
N LYS A 615 -14.87 10.51 -1.48
CA LYS A 615 -14.32 10.35 -2.84
C LYS A 615 -12.84 10.64 -2.94
N ARG A 616 -12.26 11.32 -1.97
CA ARG A 616 -10.84 11.67 -1.94
C ARG A 616 -10.15 10.98 -0.76
N PRO A 617 -8.83 10.80 -0.83
CA PRO A 617 -8.03 10.32 0.30
C PRO A 617 -8.30 11.15 1.57
N VAL A 618 -8.39 10.48 2.70
CA VAL A 618 -8.70 11.10 3.99
C VAL A 618 -7.49 11.06 4.89
N ARG A 619 -7.15 12.19 5.49
CA ARG A 619 -6.02 12.34 6.40
C ARG A 619 -6.46 13.04 7.68
N TRP A 620 -5.78 12.76 8.79
CA TRP A 620 -6.00 13.48 10.03
C TRP A 620 -5.58 14.95 9.90
N ASN A 621 -6.56 15.84 9.92
CA ASN A 621 -6.31 17.29 10.03
C ASN A 621 -6.56 17.71 11.48
N MET A 622 -5.49 17.76 12.28
CA MET A 622 -5.57 18.10 13.70
C MET A 622 -6.14 19.50 13.94
N SER A 623 -5.82 20.48 13.08
CA SER A 623 -6.36 21.83 13.19
C SER A 623 -7.89 21.85 12.99
N GLU A 624 -8.39 21.17 11.96
CA GLU A 624 -9.83 21.04 11.72
C GLU A 624 -10.52 20.31 12.87
N LEU A 625 -9.97 19.16 13.29
CA LEU A 625 -10.51 18.32 14.35
C LEU A 625 -10.60 19.07 15.67
N LEU A 626 -9.53 19.70 16.12
CA LEU A 626 -9.49 20.46 17.37
C LEU A 626 -10.38 21.71 17.31
N THR A 627 -10.40 22.43 16.18
CA THR A 627 -11.23 23.63 16.02
C THR A 627 -12.72 23.28 16.10
N VAL A 628 -13.16 22.27 15.35
CA VAL A 628 -14.59 21.86 15.36
C VAL A 628 -14.99 21.31 16.73
N SER A 629 -14.16 20.49 17.35
CA SER A 629 -14.42 19.91 18.66
C SER A 629 -14.50 20.98 19.76
N THR A 630 -13.56 21.91 19.77
CA THR A 630 -13.52 23.01 20.76
C THR A 630 -14.73 23.94 20.58
N MET A 631 -15.08 24.26 19.35
CA MET A 631 -16.28 25.08 19.07
C MET A 631 -17.56 24.41 19.57
N LEU A 632 -17.76 23.12 19.24
CA LEU A 632 -18.91 22.36 19.73
C LEU A 632 -18.92 22.27 21.26
N GLY A 633 -17.75 22.02 21.87
CA GLY A 633 -17.58 22.00 23.31
C GLY A 633 -17.96 23.32 23.96
N THR A 634 -17.43 24.43 23.46
CA THR A 634 -17.67 25.79 23.97
C THR A 634 -19.14 26.20 23.90
N ILE A 635 -19.81 25.91 22.77
CA ILE A 635 -21.25 26.17 22.66
C ILE A 635 -22.03 25.31 23.66
N GLY A 636 -21.60 24.06 23.84
CA GLY A 636 -22.13 23.17 24.85
C GLY A 636 -21.96 23.70 26.28
N VAL A 637 -20.85 24.41 26.58
CA VAL A 637 -20.63 25.13 27.84
C VAL A 637 -21.64 26.25 27.99
N VAL A 638 -21.81 27.11 26.98
CA VAL A 638 -22.78 28.21 27.01
C VAL A 638 -24.20 27.66 27.27
N ALA A 639 -24.57 26.58 26.58
CA ALA A 639 -25.86 25.92 26.80
C ALA A 639 -25.99 25.35 28.23
N SER A 640 -24.94 24.76 28.79
CA SER A 640 -24.99 24.22 30.16
C SER A 640 -25.08 25.34 31.19
N PHE A 641 -24.29 26.40 30.95
CA PHE A 641 -24.26 27.55 31.83
C PHE A 641 -25.58 28.34 31.82
N GLY A 642 -26.21 28.50 30.65
CA GLY A 642 -27.51 29.12 30.52
C GLY A 642 -28.61 28.40 31.33
N LEU A 643 -28.65 27.06 31.22
CA LEU A 643 -29.58 26.27 32.06
C LEU A 643 -29.24 26.40 33.54
N PHE A 644 -27.98 26.27 33.89
CA PHE A 644 -27.50 26.39 35.28
C PHE A 644 -27.90 27.74 35.89
N TYR A 645 -27.68 28.83 35.17
CA TYR A 645 -28.08 30.17 35.62
C TYR A 645 -29.61 30.28 35.85
N ILE A 646 -30.40 29.75 34.95
CA ILE A 646 -31.88 29.71 35.09
C ILE A 646 -32.27 28.95 36.37
N LEU A 647 -31.67 27.79 36.61
CA LEU A 647 -32.03 26.96 37.76
C LEU A 647 -31.59 27.54 39.08
N VAL A 648 -30.39 28.18 39.15
CA VAL A 648 -29.82 28.73 40.38
C VAL A 648 -30.37 30.12 40.69
N GLU A 649 -30.31 31.07 39.75
CA GLU A 649 -30.64 32.46 40.00
C GLU A 649 -32.11 32.81 39.78
N MET A 650 -32.74 32.25 38.73
CA MET A 650 -34.12 32.57 38.39
C MET A 650 -35.12 31.68 39.15
N MET A 651 -34.88 30.39 39.20
CA MET A 651 -35.81 29.44 39.83
C MET A 651 -35.45 29.13 41.28
N LYS A 652 -34.19 29.38 41.70
CA LYS A 652 -33.69 29.17 43.06
C LYS A 652 -34.00 27.78 43.62
N LEU A 653 -33.77 26.75 42.80
CA LEU A 653 -34.09 25.36 43.16
C LEU A 653 -33.07 24.82 44.19
N PRO A 654 -33.47 23.76 44.95
CA PRO A 654 -32.54 23.08 45.83
C PRO A 654 -31.34 22.48 45.07
N GLU A 655 -30.16 22.46 45.72
CA GLU A 655 -28.90 22.01 45.11
C GLU A 655 -29.01 20.62 44.45
N GLY A 656 -29.57 19.61 45.14
CA GLY A 656 -29.69 18.27 44.60
C GLY A 656 -30.60 18.18 43.36
N VAL A 657 -31.63 19.05 43.27
CA VAL A 657 -32.53 19.15 42.13
C VAL A 657 -31.77 19.74 40.92
N ILE A 658 -31.00 20.82 41.18
CA ILE A 658 -30.17 21.46 40.16
C ILE A 658 -29.16 20.43 39.59
N GLN A 659 -28.45 19.72 40.47
CA GLN A 659 -27.48 18.68 40.07
C GLN A 659 -28.13 17.59 39.21
N SER A 660 -29.30 17.11 39.57
CA SER A 660 -30.05 16.09 38.80
C SER A 660 -30.46 16.59 37.41
N LEU A 661 -30.97 17.83 37.30
CA LEU A 661 -31.37 18.44 36.03
C LEU A 661 -30.17 18.73 35.11
N ILE A 662 -29.05 19.18 35.67
CA ILE A 662 -27.81 19.39 34.94
C ILE A 662 -27.23 18.05 34.46
N PHE A 663 -27.21 17.02 35.31
CA PHE A 663 -26.82 15.68 34.94
C PHE A 663 -27.64 15.17 33.74
N LEU A 664 -28.98 15.24 33.80
CA LEU A 664 -29.85 14.83 32.69
C LEU A 664 -29.52 15.62 31.41
N LYS A 665 -29.35 16.95 31.51
CA LYS A 665 -28.99 17.81 30.38
C LYS A 665 -27.66 17.37 29.74
N LEU A 666 -26.65 17.04 30.55
CA LEU A 666 -25.37 16.62 30.06
C LEU A 666 -25.47 15.27 29.32
N VAL A 667 -26.25 14.29 29.82
CA VAL A 667 -26.49 13.02 29.13
C VAL A 667 -27.19 13.23 27.80
N VAL A 668 -28.33 13.95 27.79
CA VAL A 668 -29.11 14.20 26.55
C VAL A 668 -28.31 14.97 25.52
N ALA A 669 -27.58 15.99 25.93
CA ALA A 669 -26.72 16.76 25.03
C ALA A 669 -25.51 15.95 24.56
N GLY A 670 -25.00 15.03 25.38
CA GLY A 670 -23.92 14.08 24.96
C GLY A 670 -24.38 13.19 23.83
N HIS A 671 -25.52 12.52 24.01
CA HIS A 671 -26.13 11.69 22.96
C HIS A 671 -26.41 12.48 21.67
N ALA A 672 -26.98 13.69 21.82
CA ALA A 672 -27.21 14.56 20.66
C ALA A 672 -25.93 14.92 19.91
N THR A 673 -24.83 15.18 20.64
CA THR A 673 -23.53 15.48 20.04
C THR A 673 -23.00 14.31 19.20
N ILE A 674 -23.29 13.05 19.58
CA ILE A 674 -22.94 11.88 18.75
C ILE A 674 -23.56 12.03 17.35
N PHE A 675 -24.84 12.40 17.26
CA PHE A 675 -25.51 12.58 15.97
C PHE A 675 -25.00 13.79 15.18
N LEU A 676 -24.55 14.85 15.84
CA LEU A 676 -23.97 16.01 15.18
C LEU A 676 -22.63 15.70 14.51
N THR A 677 -21.79 14.89 15.15
CA THR A 677 -20.42 14.62 14.67
C THR A 677 -20.34 13.59 13.57
N ARG A 678 -21.43 12.84 13.28
CA ARG A 678 -21.50 11.80 12.25
C ARG A 678 -21.37 12.31 10.82
N THR A 679 -21.68 13.57 10.58
CA THR A 679 -21.70 14.15 9.24
C THR A 679 -21.15 15.57 9.25
N ASP A 680 -20.44 15.92 8.20
CA ASP A 680 -19.94 17.28 7.97
C ASP A 680 -21.06 18.26 7.51
N ASP A 681 -22.24 17.74 7.17
CA ASP A 681 -23.44 18.51 6.80
C ASP A 681 -24.47 18.47 7.95
N TRP A 682 -25.70 18.95 7.72
CA TRP A 682 -26.76 18.90 8.69
C TRP A 682 -27.03 17.48 9.20
N PHE A 683 -27.26 17.31 10.51
CA PHE A 683 -27.36 15.98 11.15
C PHE A 683 -28.55 15.13 10.63
N TRP A 684 -29.57 15.75 10.05
CA TRP A 684 -30.75 15.06 9.45
C TRP A 684 -30.55 14.64 7.99
N LYS A 685 -29.42 15.00 7.35
CA LYS A 685 -29.13 14.55 5.99
C LYS A 685 -28.65 13.10 5.96
N ARG A 686 -28.84 12.44 4.79
CA ARG A 686 -28.35 11.08 4.56
C ARG A 686 -26.82 11.02 4.57
N PRO A 687 -26.23 9.91 5.04
CA PRO A 687 -26.85 8.64 5.49
C PRO A 687 -27.45 8.77 6.89
N PHE A 688 -28.62 8.12 7.10
CA PHE A 688 -29.25 8.08 8.41
C PHE A 688 -28.46 7.19 9.39
N PRO A 689 -28.52 7.45 10.71
CA PRO A 689 -27.85 6.63 11.72
C PRO A 689 -28.22 5.15 11.59
N SER A 690 -27.31 4.27 12.00
CA SER A 690 -27.63 2.85 12.12
C SER A 690 -28.71 2.63 13.19
N THR A 691 -29.52 1.60 13.01
CA THR A 691 -30.54 1.22 13.99
C THR A 691 -29.94 0.92 15.35
N LEU A 692 -28.75 0.31 15.37
CA LEU A 692 -28.03 0.00 16.61
C LEU A 692 -27.65 1.29 17.38
N LEU A 693 -27.11 2.30 16.69
CA LEU A 693 -26.77 3.58 17.31
C LEU A 693 -28.00 4.31 17.83
N LEU A 694 -29.11 4.30 17.07
CA LEU A 694 -30.38 4.90 17.50
C LEU A 694 -30.94 4.24 18.76
N HIS A 695 -30.99 2.91 18.78
CA HIS A 695 -31.50 2.18 19.96
C HIS A 695 -30.59 2.35 21.17
N ALA A 696 -29.27 2.25 21.01
CA ALA A 696 -28.34 2.44 22.12
C ALA A 696 -28.45 3.83 22.74
N SER A 697 -28.49 4.89 21.90
CA SER A 697 -28.67 6.27 22.38
C SER A 697 -30.04 6.50 23.03
N PHE A 698 -31.09 5.97 22.43
CA PHE A 698 -32.45 6.11 22.97
C PHE A 698 -32.59 5.44 24.34
N TRP A 699 -32.21 4.18 24.48
CA TRP A 699 -32.37 3.46 25.73
C TRP A 699 -31.46 3.97 26.84
N SER A 700 -30.25 4.43 26.49
CA SER A 700 -29.34 5.06 27.46
C SER A 700 -29.92 6.39 27.98
N ALA A 701 -30.44 7.23 27.08
CA ALA A 701 -31.10 8.49 27.48
C ALA A 701 -32.42 8.26 28.27
N ALA A 702 -33.20 7.24 27.89
CA ALA A 702 -34.40 6.84 28.64
C ALA A 702 -34.03 6.37 30.06
N LEU A 703 -32.98 5.56 30.18
CA LEU A 703 -32.49 5.11 31.49
C LEU A 703 -32.05 6.31 32.38
N ALA A 704 -31.28 7.24 31.81
CA ALA A 704 -30.89 8.47 32.52
C ALA A 704 -32.10 9.29 32.97
N THR A 705 -33.10 9.37 32.11
CA THR A 705 -34.35 10.09 32.45
C THR A 705 -35.10 9.40 33.59
N LEU A 706 -35.23 8.08 33.58
CA LEU A 706 -35.87 7.32 34.67
C LEU A 706 -35.09 7.46 35.99
N ILE A 707 -33.75 7.40 35.95
CA ILE A 707 -32.90 7.62 37.12
C ILE A 707 -33.21 8.96 37.76
N VAL A 708 -33.30 10.04 36.97
CA VAL A 708 -33.53 11.40 37.47
C VAL A 708 -34.97 11.63 37.89
N VAL A 709 -35.97 11.11 37.16
CA VAL A 709 -37.39 11.27 37.47
C VAL A 709 -37.76 10.60 38.79
N TYR A 710 -37.28 9.37 39.01
CA TYR A 710 -37.61 8.58 40.20
C TYR A 710 -36.60 8.74 41.34
N GLY A 711 -35.48 9.42 41.11
CA GLY A 711 -34.48 9.72 42.14
C GLY A 711 -33.59 8.53 42.52
N PHE A 712 -33.30 7.65 41.59
CA PHE A 712 -32.38 6.54 41.84
C PHE A 712 -30.93 7.05 41.82
N LEU A 713 -30.23 7.00 42.97
CA LEU A 713 -28.85 7.52 43.17
C LEU A 713 -28.70 9.05 43.01
N VAL A 714 -29.77 9.77 42.72
CA VAL A 714 -29.82 11.22 42.52
C VAL A 714 -31.12 11.78 43.13
N THR A 715 -31.23 13.10 43.20
CA THR A 715 -32.50 13.72 43.72
C THR A 715 -33.61 13.61 42.66
N ALA A 716 -34.80 13.14 43.06
CA ALA A 716 -35.94 13.04 42.17
C ALA A 716 -36.45 14.40 41.69
N VAL A 717 -36.75 14.56 40.40
CA VAL A 717 -37.21 15.84 39.83
C VAL A 717 -38.63 15.75 39.17
N GLY A 718 -39.13 14.55 38.92
CA GLY A 718 -40.41 14.34 38.26
C GLY A 718 -40.37 14.54 36.74
N TRP A 719 -41.43 14.12 36.06
CA TRP A 719 -41.51 14.13 34.60
C TRP A 719 -41.55 15.52 33.97
N GLN A 720 -42.25 16.49 34.56
CA GLN A 720 -42.40 17.82 33.99
C GLN A 720 -41.04 18.54 33.87
N ALA A 721 -40.25 18.49 34.94
CA ALA A 721 -38.91 19.10 34.93
C ALA A 721 -37.94 18.36 33.99
N ALA A 722 -37.99 17.03 33.98
CA ALA A 722 -37.19 16.24 33.07
C ALA A 722 -37.46 16.55 31.58
N MET A 723 -38.77 16.63 31.20
CA MET A 723 -39.14 16.95 29.82
C MET A 723 -38.83 18.39 29.43
N SER A 724 -38.83 19.34 30.35
CA SER A 724 -38.37 20.72 30.12
C SER A 724 -36.87 20.75 29.78
N VAL A 725 -36.06 19.94 30.46
CA VAL A 725 -34.61 19.79 30.14
C VAL A 725 -34.43 19.16 28.76
N TRP A 726 -35.23 18.18 28.39
CA TRP A 726 -35.20 17.59 27.04
C TRP A 726 -35.51 18.64 25.98
N ALA A 727 -36.57 19.42 26.14
CA ALA A 727 -36.91 20.48 25.19
C ALA A 727 -35.80 21.51 25.04
N TYR A 728 -35.23 21.92 26.18
CA TYR A 728 -34.07 22.84 26.19
C TYR A 728 -32.85 22.25 25.45
N ALA A 729 -32.47 21.02 25.76
CA ALA A 729 -31.36 20.36 25.14
C ALA A 729 -31.54 20.20 23.62
N LEU A 730 -32.72 19.81 23.16
CA LEU A 730 -33.04 19.64 21.74
C LEU A 730 -33.00 20.99 20.97
N ALA A 731 -33.44 22.09 21.56
CA ALA A 731 -33.34 23.42 20.97
C ALA A 731 -31.85 23.80 20.71
N TRP A 732 -30.98 23.51 21.67
CA TRP A 732 -29.52 23.77 21.52
C TRP A 732 -28.86 22.84 20.52
N VAL A 733 -29.37 21.65 20.23
CA VAL A 733 -28.86 20.75 19.20
C VAL A 733 -28.89 21.41 17.83
N VAL A 734 -29.98 22.07 17.47
CA VAL A 734 -30.15 22.75 16.18
C VAL A 734 -29.12 23.89 16.06
N LEU A 735 -28.96 24.67 17.12
CA LEU A 735 -27.96 25.76 17.13
C LEU A 735 -26.52 25.24 17.01
N ASN A 736 -26.18 24.18 17.72
CA ASN A 736 -24.89 23.51 17.64
C ASN A 736 -24.60 23.01 16.23
N ASP A 737 -25.59 22.41 15.57
CA ASP A 737 -25.45 21.91 14.19
C ASP A 737 -25.21 23.05 13.21
N MET A 738 -25.92 24.15 13.35
CA MET A 738 -25.74 25.36 12.53
C MET A 738 -24.30 25.89 12.63
N VAL A 739 -23.77 25.97 13.85
CA VAL A 739 -22.39 26.47 14.08
C VAL A 739 -21.36 25.48 13.55
N LYS A 740 -21.59 24.17 13.73
CA LYS A 740 -20.72 23.14 13.15
C LYS A 740 -20.61 23.29 11.62
N VAL A 741 -21.75 23.35 10.93
CA VAL A 741 -21.79 23.49 9.47
C VAL A 741 -21.13 24.79 9.02
N TRP A 742 -21.34 25.89 9.72
CA TRP A 742 -20.72 27.16 9.41
C TRP A 742 -19.19 27.13 9.61
N THR A 743 -18.71 26.54 10.71
CA THR A 743 -17.29 26.39 11.03
C THR A 743 -16.58 25.56 9.97
N LEU A 744 -17.15 24.40 9.62
CA LEU A 744 -16.59 23.54 8.57
C LEU A 744 -16.53 24.22 7.20
N ARG A 745 -17.58 24.96 6.81
CA ARG A 745 -17.58 25.73 5.55
C ARG A 745 -16.50 26.79 5.52
N ARG A 746 -16.28 27.52 6.64
CA ARG A 746 -15.21 28.52 6.74
C ARG A 746 -13.80 27.92 6.66
N LEU A 747 -13.57 26.81 7.35
CA LEU A 747 -12.27 26.11 7.32
C LEU A 747 -11.96 25.62 5.90
N ARG A 748 -12.93 25.01 5.23
CA ARG A 748 -12.75 24.53 3.85
C ARG A 748 -12.54 25.65 2.84
N ALA A 749 -13.21 26.77 3.01
CA ALA A 749 -12.98 27.96 2.16
C ALA A 749 -11.57 28.53 2.32
N ARG A 750 -11.03 28.57 3.56
CA ARG A 750 -9.65 29.00 3.81
C ARG A 750 -8.62 28.06 3.19
N HIS A 751 -8.82 26.74 3.30
CA HIS A 751 -7.93 25.76 2.66
C HIS A 751 -7.96 25.86 1.13
N ALA A 752 -9.12 26.08 0.54
CA ALA A 752 -9.26 26.26 -0.91
C ALA A 752 -8.52 27.52 -1.42
N THR A 753 -8.57 28.63 -0.67
CA THR A 753 -7.83 29.86 -1.01
C THR A 753 -6.32 29.72 -0.85
N MET A 754 -5.84 28.97 0.13
CA MET A 754 -4.40 28.70 0.27
C MET A 754 -3.86 27.76 -0.84
N ALA A 755 -4.64 26.76 -1.23
CA ALA A 755 -4.28 25.86 -2.32
C ALA A 755 -4.34 26.50 -3.73
N ALA A 756 -5.08 27.59 -3.91
CA ALA A 756 -5.14 28.34 -5.16
C ALA A 756 -4.07 29.44 -5.26
N GLY A 757 -3.33 29.70 -4.19
CA GLY A 757 -2.25 30.71 -4.12
C GLY A 757 -0.83 30.12 -4.25
N HIS A 758 -0.72 28.81 -4.41
CA HIS A 758 0.47 28.04 -4.76
C HIS A 758 0.28 27.38 -6.14
#